data_469e2e27170087d7552ef58ee1eadac5
#
_entry.id   469e2e27170087d7552ef58ee1eadac5
#
_cell.length_a   1.000
_cell.length_b   1.000
_cell.length_c   1.000
_cell.angle_alpha   90.00
_cell.angle_beta   90.00
_cell.angle_gamma   90.00
#
_symmetry.space_group_name_H-M   'P 1'
#
loop_
_entity.id
_entity.type
_entity.pdbx_description
1 polymer ?
#
loop_
_entity_poly.entity_id
_entity_poly.type
_entity_poly.pdbx_seq_one_letter_code
_entity_poly.pdbx_strand_id
1 'polypeptide(L)'
;MSEKTLDLGEQSEVEVYGARVHNLKNIDVSFPRNKLVVITGLSGSGKSSLAFDTIYAEGQRRYMETFSAYSRQFMGGMERPDVDKVSGLSPVIAIEQKTTSKNPRSTVGTITEIYDFMRLLFARAGEAYSYTTGEKMERMSEEQILKTILEKFDGQPVNILAPVVKARKGHYRELFEQIRKQGYLKVYIDGAIADVEAKMQVDRYKIHDIDIVVDRLVVSEADSKRLYTSVQSALKIAKGIIRIADKDNNVSYFSKYLMDPVSGISYDEPQPNTFSFNSPYGACEKCNGLGYIFEVDEASVVPNPKLSIINGGLAPIGEYRETWIFQVLKALAKKYEFSLSTPIEKLTREQLDIILNGSPDMITVAVEYNKWNVQSYQITFDGIIRMLEEQQERRNDEGMDDMENYRVLRTCPVCDGARLKKESLHFKVDEKNIFELACMDITTLDKWYTGLEERLNERQNVIAKEILKEIRARIGFLLDVGLSYLTLDRTAKTLSGGEAQRIRLATQIGSQLMNVMYILDEPSIGLHQRDNERLINALKNLRDLGNTVLVVEHDKDMILEADHVIDMGPAAGVHGGTIVAEGTPAELMAKHTLTTSYINGEKEIAIPKKRREGNGKTLSLKKATGHNLKKVSVDFPLGKLIGVTGVSGSGKSSLITETLYPILNHHFFRAKKHPLPYDKIEGLEHIDKVIEIDQTPIGRTPRSNPATYTGVFSDIRNLFVALPESRIRGYKPGRFSFNVKGGRCETCQGAGQKVIEMNFLPDVQVPCEECGGRRYNRETLEVRYRGKSISDVLDMSIEDATPFFEHIPSIYRKVKTLFDVGLGYITLGQSSTTLSGGEAQRVKLATELSKKDTGNTFYILDEPTTGLHFEDINVLLGVINQLVDKGNTVLVIEHNLDVIKVVDHVIDLGPEGGSGGGKILFSGTPEGLCKVKDSFTGQFLKKEMGVK
;
A
#
# COMPACT_ATOMS: atom_id res chain seq x y z
N MET A 1 17.00 49.48 41.42
CA MET A 1 16.65 48.06 41.40
C MET A 1 16.87 47.61 39.97
N SER A 2 17.96 46.89 39.70
CA SER A 2 18.28 46.35 38.39
C SER A 2 17.39 45.16 38.13
N GLU A 3 16.64 45.22 37.06
CA GLU A 3 15.97 44.06 36.47
C GLU A 3 17.03 43.00 36.10
N LYS A 4 17.09 41.95 36.89
CA LYS A 4 17.69 40.67 36.44
C LYS A 4 16.75 40.08 35.43
N THR A 5 17.04 40.31 34.16
CA THR A 5 16.59 39.41 33.10
C THR A 5 17.02 38.00 33.48
N LEU A 6 16.08 37.14 33.78
CA LEU A 6 16.27 35.68 33.84
C LEU A 6 16.72 35.26 32.43
N ASP A 7 18.00 35.07 32.28
CA ASP A 7 18.59 34.39 31.15
C ASP A 7 18.10 32.93 31.26
N LEU A 8 16.99 32.65 30.62
CA LEU A 8 16.56 31.28 30.32
C LEU A 8 17.51 30.79 29.24
N GLY A 9 18.73 30.44 29.64
CA GLY A 9 19.68 29.79 28.76
C GLY A 9 18.98 28.68 28.00
N GLU A 10 18.85 28.84 26.69
CA GLU A 10 18.39 27.75 25.81
C GLU A 10 19.27 26.55 26.12
N GLN A 11 18.68 25.48 26.65
CA GLN A 11 19.39 24.23 26.84
C GLN A 11 19.94 23.81 25.46
N SER A 12 21.27 23.85 25.32
CA SER A 12 21.94 23.53 24.05
C SER A 12 21.95 22.03 23.75
N GLU A 13 21.59 21.21 24.74
CA GLU A 13 21.63 19.73 24.64
C GLU A 13 20.31 19.09 25.08
N VAL A 14 20.08 17.91 24.55
CA VAL A 14 19.08 16.96 25.05
C VAL A 14 19.79 16.00 25.97
N GLU A 15 19.31 15.86 27.19
CA GLU A 15 19.90 15.03 28.21
C GLU A 15 18.91 13.96 28.66
N VAL A 16 19.32 12.72 28.68
CA VAL A 16 18.55 11.56 29.16
C VAL A 16 19.34 10.92 30.30
N TYR A 17 18.71 10.79 31.45
CA TYR A 17 19.33 10.21 32.65
C TYR A 17 18.58 8.97 33.10
N GLY A 18 19.30 7.89 33.35
CA GLY A 18 18.77 6.67 33.96
C GLY A 18 17.76 5.93 33.09
N ALA A 19 17.98 5.82 31.78
CA ALA A 19 17.08 5.07 30.89
C ALA A 19 17.24 3.55 31.12
N ARG A 20 16.10 2.86 31.39
CA ARG A 20 16.00 1.44 31.73
C ARG A 20 14.97 0.68 30.91
N VAL A 21 14.44 1.30 29.86
CA VAL A 21 13.41 0.68 29.01
C VAL A 21 13.99 -0.55 28.29
N HIS A 22 13.27 -1.66 28.29
CA HIS A 22 13.66 -2.94 27.68
C HIS A 22 15.05 -3.43 28.15
N ASN A 23 16.03 -3.44 27.25
CA ASN A 23 17.38 -3.92 27.54
C ASN A 23 18.36 -2.80 27.95
N LEU A 24 17.93 -1.56 28.07
CA LEU A 24 18.77 -0.45 28.48
C LEU A 24 19.23 -0.60 29.94
N LYS A 25 20.53 -0.42 30.18
CA LYS A 25 21.19 -0.68 31.48
C LYS A 25 21.45 0.61 32.28
N ASN A 26 20.36 1.35 32.61
CA ASN A 26 20.44 2.59 33.36
C ASN A 26 21.44 3.57 32.74
N ILE A 27 21.23 3.87 31.45
CA ILE A 27 22.18 4.69 30.69
C ILE A 27 21.86 6.18 30.81
N ASP A 28 22.93 6.97 30.82
CA ASP A 28 22.91 8.41 30.68
C ASP A 28 23.49 8.78 29.32
N VAL A 29 22.83 9.70 28.61
CA VAL A 29 23.28 10.19 27.29
C VAL A 29 22.92 11.64 27.11
N SER A 30 23.81 12.43 26.50
CA SER A 30 23.58 13.79 26.07
C SER A 30 23.96 13.98 24.60
N PHE A 31 23.20 14.77 23.88
CA PHE A 31 23.51 15.12 22.49
C PHE A 31 23.03 16.53 22.16
N PRO A 32 23.72 17.22 21.22
CA PRO A 32 23.42 18.60 20.89
C PRO A 32 22.09 18.77 20.15
N ARG A 33 21.36 19.86 20.45
CA ARG A 33 20.20 20.28 19.72
C ARG A 33 20.57 20.91 18.37
N ASN A 34 19.61 20.94 17.45
CA ASN A 34 19.76 21.51 16.10
C ASN A 34 20.90 20.85 15.30
N LYS A 35 21.08 19.56 15.50
CA LYS A 35 22.13 18.74 14.88
C LYS A 35 21.54 17.46 14.30
N LEU A 36 22.28 16.87 13.35
CA LEU A 36 22.03 15.53 12.84
C LEU A 36 22.73 14.52 13.75
N VAL A 37 21.95 13.79 14.53
CA VAL A 37 22.45 12.81 15.51
C VAL A 37 22.12 11.41 15.00
N VAL A 38 23.11 10.54 14.91
CA VAL A 38 22.94 9.15 14.48
C VAL A 38 23.14 8.20 15.66
N ILE A 39 22.16 7.31 15.90
CA ILE A 39 22.27 6.19 16.85
C ILE A 39 22.57 4.94 16.03
N THR A 40 23.71 4.31 16.27
CA THR A 40 24.17 3.10 15.59
C THR A 40 24.50 1.97 16.57
N GLY A 41 24.88 0.80 16.07
CA GLY A 41 25.24 -0.39 16.85
C GLY A 41 24.55 -1.65 16.37
N LEU A 42 24.86 -2.81 16.93
CA LEU A 42 24.28 -4.11 16.55
C LEU A 42 22.75 -4.15 16.59
N SER A 43 22.14 -5.01 15.77
CA SER A 43 20.70 -5.30 15.90
C SER A 43 20.40 -5.84 17.30
N GLY A 44 19.36 -5.30 17.96
CA GLY A 44 19.02 -5.64 19.36
C GLY A 44 19.92 -5.01 20.43
N SER A 45 20.81 -4.05 20.11
CA SER A 45 21.64 -3.34 21.09
C SER A 45 20.90 -2.30 21.93
N GLY A 46 19.62 -1.98 21.61
CA GLY A 46 18.81 -1.02 22.38
C GLY A 46 18.60 0.34 21.66
N LYS A 47 19.01 0.50 20.40
CA LYS A 47 18.85 1.75 19.62
C LYS A 47 17.41 2.25 19.60
N SER A 48 16.48 1.41 19.18
CA SER A 48 15.04 1.75 19.09
C SER A 48 14.46 1.97 20.49
N SER A 49 14.94 1.23 21.52
CA SER A 49 14.52 1.44 22.90
C SER A 49 14.91 2.82 23.42
N LEU A 50 16.10 3.34 23.03
CA LEU A 50 16.50 4.70 23.38
C LEU A 50 15.73 5.74 22.55
N ALA A 51 15.69 5.61 21.22
CA ALA A 51 15.12 6.61 20.32
C ALA A 51 13.60 6.70 20.43
N PHE A 52 12.89 5.55 20.33
CA PHE A 52 11.42 5.52 20.24
C PHE A 52 10.78 5.25 21.60
N ASP A 53 11.19 4.20 22.32
CA ASP A 53 10.51 3.81 23.55
C ASP A 53 10.92 4.68 24.77
N THR A 54 11.97 5.50 24.66
CA THR A 54 12.41 6.45 25.70
C THR A 54 12.19 7.90 25.25
N ILE A 55 12.95 8.41 24.25
CA ILE A 55 12.97 9.84 23.88
C ILE A 55 11.65 10.24 23.24
N TYR A 56 11.19 9.51 22.22
CA TYR A 56 9.91 9.80 21.56
C TYR A 56 8.72 9.62 22.50
N ALA A 57 8.67 8.51 23.24
CA ALA A 57 7.59 8.23 24.18
C ALA A 57 7.44 9.32 25.25
N GLU A 58 8.57 9.79 25.84
CA GLU A 58 8.53 10.89 26.82
C GLU A 58 8.13 12.22 26.18
N GLY A 59 8.64 12.54 24.97
CA GLY A 59 8.26 13.74 24.25
C GLY A 59 6.78 13.77 23.88
N GLN A 60 6.23 12.64 23.43
CA GLN A 60 4.81 12.49 23.13
C GLN A 60 3.95 12.58 24.40
N ARG A 61 4.38 11.95 25.49
CA ARG A 61 3.70 12.03 26.78
C ARG A 61 3.58 13.49 27.25
N ARG A 62 4.67 14.28 27.19
CA ARG A 62 4.66 15.71 27.53
C ARG A 62 3.73 16.53 26.65
N TYR A 63 3.74 16.25 25.37
CA TYR A 63 2.82 16.90 24.43
C TYR A 63 1.36 16.60 24.79
N MET A 64 1.05 15.34 25.11
CA MET A 64 -0.29 14.92 25.54
C MET A 64 -0.72 15.56 26.86
N GLU A 65 0.21 15.87 27.78
CA GLU A 65 -0.09 16.59 29.03
C GLU A 65 -0.56 18.04 28.79
N THR A 66 -0.25 18.64 27.65
CA THR A 66 -0.73 19.99 27.29
C THR A 66 -2.21 20.03 26.93
N PHE A 67 -2.83 18.88 26.61
CA PHE A 67 -4.26 18.81 26.30
C PHE A 67 -5.15 18.91 27.54
N SER A 68 -6.41 19.32 27.33
CA SER A 68 -7.41 19.38 28.39
C SER A 68 -7.64 18.01 29.04
N ALA A 69 -8.06 17.98 30.30
CA ALA A 69 -8.37 16.74 31.01
C ALA A 69 -9.43 15.89 30.27
N TYR A 70 -10.39 16.55 29.62
CA TYR A 70 -11.40 15.91 28.79
C TYR A 70 -10.79 15.19 27.59
N SER A 71 -9.92 15.87 26.84
CA SER A 71 -9.22 15.26 25.68
C SER A 71 -8.33 14.10 26.10
N ARG A 72 -7.62 14.21 27.24
CA ARG A 72 -6.77 13.14 27.79
C ARG A 72 -7.55 11.88 28.13
N GLN A 73 -8.81 12.02 28.62
CA GLN A 73 -9.66 10.87 28.95
C GLN A 73 -10.04 10.04 27.73
N PHE A 74 -10.15 10.67 26.54
CA PHE A 74 -10.45 9.97 25.29
C PHE A 74 -9.20 9.38 24.62
N MET A 75 -8.02 9.94 24.88
CA MET A 75 -6.77 9.50 24.26
C MET A 75 -6.04 8.41 25.08
N GLY A 76 -6.53 8.06 26.28
CA GLY A 76 -5.87 7.12 27.18
C GLY A 76 -4.63 7.73 27.86
N GLY A 77 -4.28 7.24 29.04
CA GLY A 77 -3.05 7.64 29.74
C GLY A 77 -1.85 6.94 29.12
N MET A 78 -0.87 7.69 28.62
CA MET A 78 0.42 7.14 28.26
C MET A 78 1.23 6.84 29.51
N GLU A 79 1.73 5.61 29.64
CA GLU A 79 2.67 5.27 30.70
C GLU A 79 3.97 6.03 30.51
N ARG A 80 4.54 6.51 31.60
CA ARG A 80 5.86 7.14 31.58
C ARG A 80 6.92 6.06 31.28
N PRO A 81 7.83 6.29 30.31
CA PRO A 81 8.94 5.36 30.11
C PRO A 81 9.80 5.27 31.38
N ASP A 82 10.43 4.13 31.60
CA ASP A 82 11.32 3.92 32.73
C ASP A 82 12.64 4.69 32.52
N VAL A 83 12.59 5.96 32.92
CA VAL A 83 13.68 6.93 32.82
C VAL A 83 13.60 7.91 33.98
N ASP A 84 14.75 8.26 34.54
CA ASP A 84 14.78 9.17 35.70
C ASP A 84 14.42 10.59 35.27
N LYS A 85 15.07 11.12 34.24
CA LYS A 85 14.83 12.47 33.72
C LYS A 85 15.17 12.56 32.23
N VAL A 86 14.36 13.33 31.48
CA VAL A 86 14.73 13.80 30.15
C VAL A 86 14.57 15.31 30.11
N SER A 87 15.59 16.04 29.64
CA SER A 87 15.59 17.50 29.51
C SER A 87 15.97 17.94 28.11
N GLY A 88 15.68 19.19 27.76
CA GLY A 88 16.00 19.77 26.45
C GLY A 88 15.12 19.29 25.29
N LEU A 89 14.04 18.53 25.51
CA LEU A 89 13.17 18.06 24.44
C LEU A 89 12.40 19.20 23.77
N SER A 90 12.47 19.27 22.44
CA SER A 90 11.52 19.97 21.59
C SER A 90 10.30 19.10 21.32
N PRO A 91 9.20 19.62 20.71
CA PRO A 91 8.13 18.76 20.20
C PRO A 91 8.69 17.67 19.29
N VAL A 92 8.24 16.43 19.47
CA VAL A 92 8.81 15.25 18.78
C VAL A 92 7.88 14.74 17.69
N ILE A 93 8.46 14.40 16.54
CA ILE A 93 7.78 13.76 15.41
C ILE A 93 8.55 12.50 15.02
N ALA A 94 7.89 11.34 15.11
CA ALA A 94 8.47 10.08 14.67
C ALA A 94 8.06 9.74 13.23
N ILE A 95 9.02 9.25 12.46
CA ILE A 95 8.84 8.77 11.09
C ILE A 95 9.28 7.31 11.04
N GLU A 96 8.35 6.42 11.38
CA GLU A 96 8.56 4.96 11.42
C GLU A 96 8.21 4.29 10.10
N GLN A 97 8.73 3.08 9.86
CA GLN A 97 8.42 2.26 8.68
C GLN A 97 7.04 1.62 8.69
N LYS A 98 6.54 1.24 9.89
CA LYS A 98 5.43 0.27 10.06
C LYS A 98 4.04 0.77 9.66
N THR A 99 3.83 2.02 9.37
CA THR A 99 2.50 2.59 9.15
C THR A 99 2.21 2.87 7.68
N THR A 100 2.01 1.84 6.86
CA THR A 100 1.35 2.01 5.56
C THR A 100 -0.15 2.16 5.77
N SER A 101 -0.75 3.20 5.19
CA SER A 101 -2.20 3.38 5.22
C SER A 101 -2.89 2.20 4.55
N LYS A 102 -3.81 1.54 5.26
CA LYS A 102 -4.65 0.48 4.69
C LYS A 102 -5.78 1.02 3.82
N ASN A 103 -6.00 2.33 3.81
CA ASN A 103 -7.06 2.95 3.04
C ASN A 103 -6.79 2.82 1.53
N PRO A 104 -7.65 2.16 0.75
CA PRO A 104 -7.45 1.96 -0.69
C PRO A 104 -7.55 3.27 -1.51
N ARG A 105 -8.07 4.34 -0.91
CA ARG A 105 -8.18 5.66 -1.53
C ARG A 105 -6.98 6.57 -1.28
N SER A 106 -6.08 6.20 -0.37
CA SER A 106 -4.84 6.96 -0.13
C SER A 106 -3.86 6.73 -1.28
N THR A 107 -3.38 7.82 -1.89
CA THR A 107 -2.38 7.81 -2.96
C THR A 107 -1.20 8.69 -2.58
N VAL A 108 -0.07 8.55 -3.31
CA VAL A 108 1.08 9.45 -3.13
C VAL A 108 0.63 10.91 -3.22
N GLY A 109 -0.15 11.27 -4.23
CA GLY A 109 -0.63 12.64 -4.43
C GLY A 109 -1.48 13.18 -3.27
N THR A 110 -2.30 12.33 -2.62
CA THR A 110 -3.12 12.76 -1.47
C THR A 110 -2.33 12.83 -0.17
N ILE A 111 -1.32 11.97 0.03
CA ILE A 111 -0.46 12.00 1.22
C ILE A 111 0.47 13.22 1.19
N THR A 112 0.95 13.59 0.02
CA THR A 112 1.85 14.75 -0.19
C THR A 112 1.10 16.07 -0.37
N GLU A 113 -0.23 16.04 -0.34
CA GLU A 113 -1.12 17.20 -0.62
C GLU A 113 -0.98 17.78 -2.04
N ILE A 114 -0.08 17.26 -2.88
CA ILE A 114 0.10 17.74 -4.26
C ILE A 114 -1.22 17.66 -5.03
N TYR A 115 -1.95 16.57 -4.87
CA TYR A 115 -3.23 16.35 -5.53
C TYR A 115 -4.29 17.39 -5.10
N ASP A 116 -4.24 17.89 -3.87
CA ASP A 116 -5.15 18.92 -3.38
C ASP A 116 -4.89 20.27 -4.07
N PHE A 117 -3.64 20.64 -4.25
CA PHE A 117 -3.26 21.82 -5.05
C PHE A 117 -3.58 21.64 -6.53
N MET A 118 -3.40 20.43 -7.10
CA MET A 118 -3.81 20.14 -8.47
C MET A 118 -5.33 20.32 -8.65
N ARG A 119 -6.14 19.80 -7.74
CA ARG A 119 -7.60 20.01 -7.76
C ARG A 119 -7.97 21.51 -7.77
N LEU A 120 -7.28 22.30 -6.97
CA LEU A 120 -7.48 23.76 -6.92
C LEU A 120 -7.08 24.40 -8.25
N LEU A 121 -5.95 24.01 -8.82
CA LEU A 121 -5.48 24.48 -10.12
C LEU A 121 -6.51 24.19 -11.22
N PHE A 122 -6.99 22.96 -11.33
CA PHE A 122 -7.97 22.54 -12.33
C PHE A 122 -9.34 23.23 -12.14
N ALA A 123 -9.76 23.43 -10.89
CA ALA A 123 -11.01 24.15 -10.60
C ALA A 123 -10.96 25.64 -10.97
N ARG A 124 -9.78 26.26 -10.94
CA ARG A 124 -9.65 27.73 -11.13
C ARG A 124 -9.08 28.12 -12.49
N ALA A 125 -8.17 27.33 -13.04
CA ALA A 125 -7.47 27.59 -14.29
C ALA A 125 -7.77 26.57 -15.39
N GLY A 126 -8.48 25.46 -15.11
CA GLY A 126 -8.82 24.43 -16.09
C GLY A 126 -9.83 24.90 -17.11
N GLU A 127 -9.64 24.50 -18.36
CA GLU A 127 -10.57 24.71 -19.48
C GLU A 127 -11.43 23.46 -19.68
N ALA A 128 -12.74 23.65 -19.84
CA ALA A 128 -13.69 22.55 -20.04
C ALA A 128 -13.80 22.16 -21.51
N TYR A 129 -13.83 20.86 -21.76
CA TYR A 129 -14.07 20.27 -23.08
C TYR A 129 -15.24 19.29 -23.03
N SER A 130 -16.02 19.21 -24.09
CA SER A 130 -17.11 18.25 -24.18
C SER A 130 -16.59 16.82 -24.30
N TYR A 131 -17.10 15.90 -23.47
CA TYR A 131 -16.73 14.48 -23.59
C TYR A 131 -17.37 13.77 -24.82
N THR A 132 -18.26 14.46 -25.52
CA THR A 132 -18.97 13.92 -26.70
C THR A 132 -18.37 14.43 -28.01
N THR A 133 -18.13 15.75 -28.12
CA THR A 133 -17.62 16.39 -29.33
C THR A 133 -16.13 16.68 -29.26
N GLY A 134 -15.54 16.75 -28.05
CA GLY A 134 -14.14 17.18 -27.86
C GLY A 134 -13.94 18.70 -27.97
N GLU A 135 -14.98 19.46 -28.29
CA GLU A 135 -14.92 20.90 -28.46
C GLU A 135 -14.82 21.60 -27.09
N LYS A 136 -14.16 22.77 -27.11
CA LYS A 136 -14.04 23.61 -25.91
C LYS A 136 -15.41 24.17 -25.53
N MET A 137 -15.77 24.04 -24.25
CA MET A 137 -17.02 24.59 -23.74
C MET A 137 -16.91 26.07 -23.47
N GLU A 138 -17.96 26.78 -23.81
CA GLU A 138 -18.04 28.22 -23.61
C GLU A 138 -19.06 28.58 -22.54
N ARG A 139 -18.81 29.68 -21.89
CA ARG A 139 -19.68 30.32 -20.92
C ARG A 139 -20.04 31.69 -21.45
N MET A 140 -21.32 31.95 -21.61
CA MET A 140 -21.80 33.20 -22.19
C MET A 140 -22.50 34.05 -21.14
N SER A 141 -22.18 35.35 -21.10
CA SER A 141 -23.00 36.32 -20.36
C SER A 141 -24.33 36.55 -21.08
N GLU A 142 -25.34 37.10 -20.40
CA GLU A 142 -26.60 37.41 -21.03
C GLU A 142 -26.43 38.31 -22.25
N GLU A 143 -25.52 39.29 -22.16
CA GLU A 143 -25.17 40.20 -23.26
C GLU A 143 -24.52 39.47 -24.43
N GLN A 144 -23.63 38.55 -24.15
CA GLN A 144 -23.00 37.71 -25.19
C GLN A 144 -24.01 36.80 -25.87
N ILE A 145 -24.93 36.19 -25.10
CA ILE A 145 -26.00 35.35 -25.63
C ILE A 145 -26.85 36.17 -26.59
N LEU A 146 -27.27 37.37 -26.19
CA LEU A 146 -28.08 38.27 -27.02
C LEU A 146 -27.33 38.66 -28.30
N LYS A 147 -26.07 39.07 -28.17
CA LYS A 147 -25.24 39.48 -29.31
C LYS A 147 -25.08 38.32 -30.31
N THR A 148 -24.81 37.13 -29.81
CA THR A 148 -24.68 35.94 -30.66
C THR A 148 -26.00 35.56 -31.35
N ILE A 149 -27.15 35.70 -30.65
CA ILE A 149 -28.44 35.43 -31.24
C ILE A 149 -28.72 36.45 -32.36
N LEU A 150 -28.47 37.76 -32.14
CA LEU A 150 -28.62 38.80 -33.14
C LEU A 150 -27.73 38.55 -34.38
N GLU A 151 -26.45 38.20 -34.17
CA GLU A 151 -25.50 37.94 -35.27
C GLU A 151 -25.86 36.67 -36.05
N LYS A 152 -26.26 35.59 -35.37
CA LYS A 152 -26.47 34.26 -35.98
C LYS A 152 -27.84 34.13 -36.64
N PHE A 153 -28.87 34.80 -36.14
CA PHE A 153 -30.26 34.61 -36.60
C PHE A 153 -30.91 35.90 -37.13
N ASP A 154 -30.14 36.93 -37.50
CA ASP A 154 -30.67 38.18 -38.03
C ASP A 154 -31.62 37.94 -39.21
N GLY A 155 -32.80 38.57 -39.16
CA GLY A 155 -33.87 38.41 -40.14
C GLY A 155 -34.60 37.05 -40.14
N GLN A 156 -34.27 36.11 -39.27
CA GLN A 156 -34.87 34.79 -39.22
C GLN A 156 -35.94 34.66 -38.14
N PRO A 157 -37.04 33.92 -38.41
CA PRO A 157 -37.99 33.57 -37.39
C PRO A 157 -37.46 32.48 -36.49
N VAL A 158 -37.45 32.71 -35.18
CA VAL A 158 -36.93 31.77 -34.17
C VAL A 158 -37.96 31.51 -33.06
N ASN A 159 -37.88 30.35 -32.44
CA ASN A 159 -38.56 30.02 -31.20
C ASN A 159 -37.56 30.07 -30.06
N ILE A 160 -37.85 30.88 -29.03
CA ILE A 160 -37.05 30.91 -27.79
C ILE A 160 -37.61 29.89 -26.83
N LEU A 161 -36.80 28.89 -26.49
CA LEU A 161 -37.22 27.71 -25.75
C LEU A 161 -36.51 27.68 -24.39
N ALA A 162 -37.26 27.36 -23.34
CA ALA A 162 -36.74 27.12 -21.99
C ALA A 162 -36.84 25.61 -21.66
N PRO A 163 -35.72 24.86 -21.63
CA PRO A 163 -35.73 23.43 -21.31
C PRO A 163 -36.12 23.17 -19.86
N VAL A 164 -37.12 22.32 -19.63
CA VAL A 164 -37.64 21.95 -18.31
C VAL A 164 -37.55 20.44 -18.05
N VAL A 165 -37.53 19.61 -19.08
CA VAL A 165 -37.26 18.16 -19.00
C VAL A 165 -36.29 17.77 -20.09
N LYS A 166 -35.22 17.04 -19.71
CA LYS A 166 -34.23 16.53 -20.66
C LYS A 166 -34.03 15.04 -20.45
N ALA A 167 -34.26 14.25 -21.50
CA ALA A 167 -34.03 12.82 -21.57
C ALA A 167 -34.57 12.00 -20.37
N ARG A 168 -35.83 12.26 -19.94
CA ARG A 168 -36.45 11.56 -18.81
C ARG A 168 -37.78 10.92 -19.16
N LYS A 169 -38.07 9.77 -18.57
CA LYS A 169 -39.38 9.09 -18.64
C LYS A 169 -40.36 9.73 -17.68
N GLY A 170 -41.65 9.81 -18.08
CA GLY A 170 -42.70 10.33 -17.22
C GLY A 170 -43.90 10.82 -18.02
N HIS A 171 -45.07 10.94 -17.42
CA HIS A 171 -46.29 11.41 -18.06
C HIS A 171 -46.46 12.94 -18.04
N TYR A 172 -45.74 13.63 -17.16
CA TYR A 172 -45.56 15.09 -17.00
C TYR A 172 -46.87 15.92 -16.92
N ARG A 173 -47.95 15.32 -16.52
CA ARG A 173 -49.26 15.99 -16.45
C ARG A 173 -49.28 17.21 -15.54
N GLU A 174 -48.68 17.11 -14.35
CA GLU A 174 -48.60 18.21 -13.39
C GLU A 174 -47.72 19.34 -13.93
N LEU A 175 -46.63 19.02 -14.64
CA LEU A 175 -45.77 20.00 -15.29
C LEU A 175 -46.54 20.80 -16.32
N PHE A 176 -47.32 20.17 -17.22
CA PHE A 176 -48.11 20.86 -18.21
C PHE A 176 -49.17 21.75 -17.57
N GLU A 177 -49.78 21.33 -16.48
CA GLU A 177 -50.72 22.17 -15.73
C GLU A 177 -50.03 23.38 -15.08
N GLN A 178 -48.80 23.24 -14.59
CA GLN A 178 -48.00 24.35 -14.07
C GLN A 178 -47.59 25.32 -15.17
N ILE A 179 -47.16 24.86 -16.34
CA ILE A 179 -46.82 25.67 -17.51
C ILE A 179 -48.01 26.51 -17.95
N ARG A 180 -49.20 25.92 -18.01
CA ARG A 180 -50.44 26.60 -18.35
C ARG A 180 -50.85 27.67 -17.32
N LYS A 181 -50.68 27.37 -16.03
CA LYS A 181 -50.91 28.35 -14.95
C LYS A 181 -49.98 29.54 -15.01
N GLN A 182 -48.77 29.36 -15.51
CA GLN A 182 -47.76 30.41 -15.71
C GLN A 182 -48.04 31.25 -16.96
N GLY A 183 -49.07 30.91 -17.77
CA GLY A 183 -49.48 31.67 -18.95
C GLY A 183 -48.80 31.26 -20.26
N TYR A 184 -48.02 30.18 -20.27
CA TYR A 184 -47.41 29.65 -21.50
C TYR A 184 -48.37 28.71 -22.20
N LEU A 185 -48.58 28.97 -23.53
CA LEU A 185 -49.58 28.25 -24.33
C LEU A 185 -48.98 27.15 -25.18
N LYS A 186 -47.68 27.14 -25.39
CA LYS A 186 -47.00 26.19 -26.28
C LYS A 186 -45.80 25.58 -25.60
N VAL A 187 -45.55 24.31 -25.90
CA VAL A 187 -44.39 23.56 -25.52
C VAL A 187 -43.73 22.91 -26.74
N TYR A 188 -42.47 22.67 -26.66
CA TYR A 188 -41.68 21.94 -27.66
C TYR A 188 -41.34 20.56 -27.07
N ILE A 189 -41.92 19.49 -27.66
CA ILE A 189 -41.82 18.12 -27.17
C ILE A 189 -41.22 17.27 -28.27
N ASP A 190 -40.08 16.63 -27.98
CA ASP A 190 -39.40 15.65 -28.87
C ASP A 190 -39.25 16.16 -30.32
N GLY A 191 -38.96 17.43 -30.50
CA GLY A 191 -38.76 18.04 -31.82
C GLY A 191 -39.99 18.68 -32.45
N ALA A 192 -41.15 18.69 -31.79
CA ALA A 192 -42.38 19.28 -32.29
C ALA A 192 -43.05 20.28 -31.35
N ILE A 193 -43.63 21.35 -31.88
CA ILE A 193 -44.41 22.32 -31.09
C ILE A 193 -45.82 21.77 -30.89
N ALA A 194 -46.28 21.78 -29.64
CA ALA A 194 -47.66 21.39 -29.25
C ALA A 194 -48.30 22.47 -28.40
N ASP A 195 -49.63 22.63 -28.52
CA ASP A 195 -50.42 23.51 -27.66
C ASP A 195 -50.65 22.85 -26.30
N VAL A 196 -50.54 23.62 -25.22
CA VAL A 196 -50.71 23.08 -23.86
C VAL A 196 -52.20 22.99 -23.54
N GLU A 197 -52.76 21.78 -23.63
CA GLU A 197 -54.16 21.53 -23.34
C GLU A 197 -54.40 21.15 -21.87
N ALA A 198 -55.65 21.24 -21.45
CA ALA A 198 -56.05 20.80 -20.11
C ALA A 198 -55.94 19.26 -20.03
N LYS A 199 -55.26 18.77 -18.96
CA LYS A 199 -54.96 17.35 -18.73
C LYS A 199 -53.98 16.70 -19.75
N MET A 200 -53.18 17.53 -20.45
CA MET A 200 -52.15 17.06 -21.37
C MET A 200 -51.17 16.13 -20.63
N GLN A 201 -50.80 15.06 -21.31
CA GLN A 201 -49.78 14.09 -20.83
C GLN A 201 -49.09 13.43 -22.01
N VAL A 202 -47.84 12.97 -21.77
CA VAL A 202 -47.03 12.20 -22.75
C VAL A 202 -46.89 10.76 -22.31
N ASP A 203 -46.34 9.91 -23.18
CA ASP A 203 -46.17 8.47 -22.91
C ASP A 203 -45.20 8.24 -21.74
N ARG A 204 -45.70 7.65 -20.65
CA ARG A 204 -44.93 7.39 -19.42
C ARG A 204 -43.67 6.55 -19.63
N TYR A 205 -43.63 5.70 -20.63
CA TYR A 205 -42.59 4.71 -20.86
C TYR A 205 -41.52 5.18 -21.84
N LYS A 206 -41.78 6.27 -22.58
CA LYS A 206 -40.80 6.89 -23.48
C LYS A 206 -39.98 7.95 -22.79
N ILE A 207 -38.81 8.19 -23.34
CA ILE A 207 -37.91 9.27 -22.91
C ILE A 207 -38.39 10.53 -23.66
N HIS A 208 -38.54 11.64 -22.93
CA HIS A 208 -39.03 12.90 -23.49
C HIS A 208 -38.05 14.03 -23.20
N ASP A 209 -37.95 14.95 -24.17
CA ASP A 209 -37.42 16.31 -24.03
C ASP A 209 -38.58 17.29 -24.10
N ILE A 210 -38.74 18.16 -23.08
CA ILE A 210 -39.85 19.11 -23.02
C ILE A 210 -39.26 20.50 -22.72
N ASP A 211 -39.51 21.45 -23.65
CA ASP A 211 -39.15 22.85 -23.47
C ASP A 211 -40.42 23.74 -23.49
N ILE A 212 -40.39 24.79 -22.72
CA ILE A 212 -41.44 25.81 -22.78
C ILE A 212 -41.12 26.77 -23.93
N VAL A 213 -42.04 27.02 -24.85
CA VAL A 213 -41.92 28.07 -25.87
C VAL A 213 -42.22 29.40 -25.20
N VAL A 214 -41.16 30.17 -24.92
CA VAL A 214 -41.26 31.46 -24.22
C VAL A 214 -41.71 32.55 -25.15
N ASP A 215 -41.13 32.61 -26.37
CA ASP A 215 -41.52 33.60 -27.38
C ASP A 215 -41.24 33.07 -28.79
N ARG A 216 -41.91 33.65 -29.78
CA ARG A 216 -41.70 33.40 -31.22
C ARG A 216 -41.59 34.73 -31.88
N LEU A 217 -40.44 35.05 -32.43
CA LEU A 217 -40.20 36.38 -33.05
C LEU A 217 -39.20 36.23 -34.24
N VAL A 218 -39.21 37.24 -35.08
CA VAL A 218 -38.17 37.41 -36.10
C VAL A 218 -37.08 38.25 -35.47
N VAL A 219 -35.82 37.71 -35.48
CA VAL A 219 -34.69 38.38 -34.86
C VAL A 219 -34.37 39.61 -35.66
N SER A 220 -34.38 40.77 -35.05
CA SER A 220 -33.96 42.02 -35.63
C SER A 220 -33.42 43.01 -34.56
N GLU A 221 -32.56 43.92 -34.96
CA GLU A 221 -32.04 44.97 -34.10
C GLU A 221 -33.13 45.87 -33.55
N ALA A 222 -34.22 46.12 -34.35
CA ALA A 222 -35.40 46.87 -33.95
C ALA A 222 -36.18 46.24 -32.79
N ASP A 223 -36.21 44.89 -32.71
CA ASP A 223 -36.90 44.11 -31.68
C ASP A 223 -35.97 43.67 -30.52
N SER A 224 -34.80 44.25 -30.43
CA SER A 224 -33.78 43.88 -29.43
C SER A 224 -34.27 43.91 -27.99
N LYS A 225 -35.14 44.88 -27.61
CA LYS A 225 -35.74 44.96 -26.25
C LYS A 225 -36.67 43.78 -25.95
N ARG A 226 -37.49 43.36 -26.97
CA ARG A 226 -38.37 42.20 -26.82
C ARG A 226 -37.55 40.92 -26.73
N LEU A 227 -36.54 40.75 -27.57
CA LEU A 227 -35.60 39.64 -27.56
C LEU A 227 -34.91 39.52 -26.20
N TYR A 228 -34.40 40.64 -25.67
CA TYR A 228 -33.80 40.69 -24.33
C TYR A 228 -34.74 40.17 -23.24
N THR A 229 -35.98 40.68 -23.19
CA THR A 229 -36.98 40.27 -22.20
C THR A 229 -37.33 38.80 -22.31
N SER A 230 -37.44 38.26 -23.49
CA SER A 230 -37.77 36.85 -23.76
C SER A 230 -36.62 35.95 -23.41
N VAL A 231 -35.39 36.33 -23.73
CA VAL A 231 -34.15 35.60 -23.34
C VAL A 231 -34.01 35.57 -21.84
N GLN A 232 -34.18 36.70 -21.16
CA GLN A 232 -34.10 36.74 -19.68
C GLN A 232 -35.18 35.84 -19.05
N SER A 233 -36.41 35.89 -19.55
CA SER A 233 -37.50 35.04 -19.07
C SER A 233 -37.18 33.56 -19.26
N ALA A 234 -36.66 33.17 -20.41
CA ALA A 234 -36.25 31.80 -20.72
C ALA A 234 -35.11 31.34 -19.81
N LEU A 235 -34.06 32.15 -19.63
CA LEU A 235 -32.94 31.87 -18.74
C LEU A 235 -33.39 31.71 -17.28
N LYS A 236 -34.38 32.49 -16.83
CA LYS A 236 -34.93 32.38 -15.47
C LYS A 236 -35.71 31.08 -15.28
N ILE A 237 -36.56 30.70 -16.24
CA ILE A 237 -37.35 29.46 -16.20
C ILE A 237 -36.46 28.23 -16.21
N ALA A 238 -35.53 28.18 -17.13
CA ALA A 238 -34.66 27.05 -17.33
C ALA A 238 -33.33 27.17 -16.55
N LYS A 239 -33.28 27.99 -15.51
CA LYS A 239 -32.13 28.15 -14.60
C LYS A 239 -30.81 28.39 -15.32
N GLY A 240 -30.77 29.24 -16.34
CA GLY A 240 -29.56 29.68 -17.02
C GLY A 240 -29.22 28.98 -18.35
N ILE A 241 -30.11 28.15 -18.86
CA ILE A 241 -29.97 27.48 -20.17
C ILE A 241 -31.12 27.92 -21.07
N ILE A 242 -30.87 28.21 -22.35
CA ILE A 242 -31.88 28.45 -23.35
C ILE A 242 -31.58 27.68 -24.64
N ARG A 243 -32.59 27.43 -25.39
CA ARG A 243 -32.52 26.83 -26.74
C ARG A 243 -33.18 27.76 -27.74
N ILE A 244 -32.56 27.91 -28.87
CA ILE A 244 -33.15 28.66 -30.00
C ILE A 244 -33.38 27.67 -31.13
N ALA A 245 -34.62 27.49 -31.53
CA ALA A 245 -35.00 26.69 -32.69
C ALA A 245 -35.29 27.61 -33.87
N ASP A 246 -34.63 27.38 -35.02
CA ASP A 246 -34.86 28.08 -36.27
C ASP A 246 -36.13 27.56 -36.99
N LYS A 247 -36.42 28.13 -38.17
CA LYS A 247 -37.56 27.71 -39.02
C LYS A 247 -37.50 26.24 -39.47
N ASP A 248 -36.32 25.67 -39.55
CA ASP A 248 -36.02 24.29 -39.97
C ASP A 248 -35.93 23.33 -38.77
N ASN A 249 -36.27 23.80 -37.57
CA ASN A 249 -36.15 23.09 -36.29
C ASN A 249 -34.72 22.71 -35.91
N ASN A 250 -33.70 23.36 -36.47
CA ASN A 250 -32.34 23.21 -35.95
C ASN A 250 -32.23 23.96 -34.63
N VAL A 251 -31.72 23.26 -33.59
CA VAL A 251 -31.66 23.82 -32.25
C VAL A 251 -30.25 24.25 -31.93
N SER A 252 -30.07 25.50 -31.53
CA SER A 252 -28.85 26.05 -30.97
C SER A 252 -28.99 26.26 -29.46
N TYR A 253 -27.96 25.90 -28.72
CA TYR A 253 -27.95 25.98 -27.26
C TYR A 253 -27.12 27.18 -26.80
N PHE A 254 -27.58 27.85 -25.77
CA PHE A 254 -26.90 28.95 -25.10
C PHE A 254 -27.04 28.79 -23.58
N SER A 255 -25.99 29.06 -22.84
CA SER A 255 -26.00 28.85 -21.39
C SER A 255 -25.08 29.84 -20.66
N LYS A 256 -25.49 30.18 -19.45
CA LYS A 256 -24.67 30.87 -18.48
C LYS A 256 -23.61 29.97 -17.83
N TYR A 257 -23.77 28.64 -17.97
CA TYR A 257 -22.85 27.62 -17.50
C TYR A 257 -21.95 27.15 -18.65
N LEU A 258 -20.92 26.38 -18.31
CA LEU A 258 -20.08 25.70 -19.29
C LEU A 258 -20.93 24.75 -20.12
N MET A 259 -21.04 24.99 -21.42
CA MET A 259 -21.86 24.21 -22.31
C MET A 259 -21.15 24.01 -23.66
N ASP A 260 -21.33 22.83 -24.21
CA ASP A 260 -21.00 22.53 -25.59
C ASP A 260 -22.12 23.07 -26.51
N PRO A 261 -21.81 24.04 -27.38
CA PRO A 261 -22.83 24.67 -28.24
C PRO A 261 -23.42 23.71 -29.28
N VAL A 262 -22.75 22.58 -29.55
CA VAL A 262 -23.18 21.59 -30.56
C VAL A 262 -24.08 20.53 -29.95
N SER A 263 -23.64 19.88 -28.86
CA SER A 263 -24.39 18.78 -28.23
C SER A 263 -25.35 19.24 -27.12
N GLY A 264 -25.21 20.47 -26.64
CA GLY A 264 -26.01 21.01 -25.53
C GLY A 264 -25.72 20.34 -24.19
N ILE A 265 -24.58 19.62 -24.08
CA ILE A 265 -24.11 19.08 -22.80
C ILE A 265 -23.54 20.24 -21.97
N SER A 266 -23.96 20.33 -20.72
CA SER A 266 -23.51 21.37 -19.80
C SER A 266 -22.85 20.75 -18.59
N TYR A 267 -21.76 21.39 -18.13
CA TYR A 267 -21.10 21.05 -16.88
C TYR A 267 -21.41 22.09 -15.81
N ASP A 268 -21.49 21.62 -14.57
CA ASP A 268 -21.56 22.51 -13.42
C ASP A 268 -20.25 23.30 -13.31
N GLU A 269 -20.30 24.42 -12.58
CA GLU A 269 -19.09 25.20 -12.32
C GLU A 269 -18.06 24.35 -11.53
N PRO A 270 -16.83 24.20 -12.02
CA PRO A 270 -15.87 23.31 -11.40
C PRO A 270 -15.46 23.81 -10.02
N GLN A 271 -15.61 22.93 -9.04
CA GLN A 271 -15.14 23.11 -7.68
C GLN A 271 -13.99 22.12 -7.41
N PRO A 272 -13.12 22.36 -6.42
CA PRO A 272 -12.07 21.39 -6.08
C PRO A 272 -12.61 19.98 -5.80
N ASN A 273 -13.85 19.85 -5.31
CA ASN A 273 -14.53 18.58 -5.07
C ASN A 273 -14.94 17.84 -6.36
N THR A 274 -15.08 18.55 -7.49
CA THR A 274 -15.32 17.96 -8.81
C THR A 274 -14.15 17.08 -9.27
N PHE A 275 -12.95 17.37 -8.80
CA PHE A 275 -11.72 16.64 -9.12
C PHE A 275 -11.28 15.70 -8.01
N SER A 276 -12.12 15.47 -6.99
CA SER A 276 -11.82 14.57 -5.87
C SER A 276 -12.47 13.21 -6.07
N PHE A 277 -11.66 12.17 -6.15
CA PHE A 277 -12.16 10.78 -6.16
C PHE A 277 -12.63 10.30 -4.78
N ASN A 278 -12.42 11.08 -3.72
CA ASN A 278 -12.95 10.85 -2.37
C ASN A 278 -14.30 11.55 -2.13
N SER A 279 -14.76 12.34 -3.10
CA SER A 279 -16.03 13.08 -3.03
C SER A 279 -17.04 12.49 -4.00
N PRO A 280 -18.32 12.33 -3.63
CA PRO A 280 -19.37 11.83 -4.53
C PRO A 280 -19.58 12.75 -5.75
N TYR A 281 -19.16 14.02 -5.69
CA TYR A 281 -19.24 14.96 -6.80
C TYR A 281 -18.27 14.63 -7.93
N GLY A 282 -17.07 14.14 -7.61
CA GLY A 282 -16.03 13.83 -8.59
C GLY A 282 -15.79 12.34 -8.82
N ALA A 283 -16.12 11.49 -7.85
CA ALA A 283 -15.86 10.05 -7.92
C ALA A 283 -16.66 9.35 -9.04
N CYS A 284 -16.00 8.44 -9.77
CA CYS A 284 -16.66 7.55 -10.71
C CYS A 284 -17.72 6.71 -9.98
N GLU A 285 -18.96 6.71 -10.47
CA GLU A 285 -20.11 6.05 -9.84
C GLU A 285 -19.97 4.52 -9.81
N LYS A 286 -19.33 3.92 -10.83
CA LYS A 286 -19.15 2.45 -10.90
C LYS A 286 -18.18 1.92 -9.87
N CYS A 287 -17.02 2.60 -9.68
CA CYS A 287 -15.97 2.14 -8.76
C CYS A 287 -15.88 2.97 -7.46
N ASN A 288 -16.79 3.91 -7.25
CA ASN A 288 -16.80 4.79 -6.07
C ASN A 288 -15.43 5.43 -5.78
N GLY A 289 -14.71 5.84 -6.83
CA GLY A 289 -13.39 6.48 -6.71
C GLY A 289 -12.22 5.53 -6.49
N LEU A 290 -12.40 4.22 -6.58
CA LEU A 290 -11.31 3.24 -6.40
C LEU A 290 -10.43 3.08 -7.64
N GLY A 291 -10.98 3.30 -8.85
CA GLY A 291 -10.30 3.09 -10.13
C GLY A 291 -10.31 1.62 -10.60
N TYR A 292 -10.71 0.71 -9.75
CA TYR A 292 -10.84 -0.71 -10.04
C TYR A 292 -12.13 -1.27 -9.45
N ILE A 293 -12.54 -2.42 -9.94
CA ILE A 293 -13.66 -3.20 -9.43
C ILE A 293 -13.18 -4.61 -9.07
N PHE A 294 -13.85 -5.22 -8.12
CA PHE A 294 -13.65 -6.63 -7.81
C PHE A 294 -14.61 -7.45 -8.66
N GLU A 295 -14.11 -8.37 -9.42
CA GLU A 295 -14.89 -9.37 -10.11
C GLU A 295 -14.52 -10.76 -9.62
N VAL A 296 -15.51 -11.64 -9.53
CA VAL A 296 -15.25 -13.06 -9.21
C VAL A 296 -14.69 -13.72 -10.46
N ASP A 297 -13.48 -14.28 -10.34
CA ASP A 297 -12.81 -14.95 -11.46
C ASP A 297 -13.29 -16.40 -11.60
N GLU A 298 -13.78 -16.75 -12.80
CA GLU A 298 -14.22 -18.11 -13.12
C GLU A 298 -13.13 -19.16 -12.86
N ALA A 299 -11.88 -18.85 -13.20
CA ALA A 299 -10.76 -19.77 -12.97
C ALA A 299 -10.48 -20.00 -11.47
N SER A 300 -10.77 -18.99 -10.64
CA SER A 300 -10.66 -19.14 -9.18
C SER A 300 -11.82 -19.92 -8.58
N VAL A 301 -13.01 -19.85 -9.17
CA VAL A 301 -14.18 -20.65 -8.77
C VAL A 301 -14.01 -22.09 -9.21
N VAL A 302 -13.43 -22.34 -10.39
CA VAL A 302 -13.16 -23.67 -10.96
C VAL A 302 -11.65 -23.87 -11.17
N PRO A 303 -10.85 -24.03 -10.12
CA PRO A 303 -9.38 -24.11 -10.24
C PRO A 303 -8.89 -25.37 -10.91
N ASN A 304 -9.68 -26.45 -10.90
CA ASN A 304 -9.37 -27.70 -11.56
C ASN A 304 -10.60 -28.27 -12.27
N PRO A 305 -10.78 -28.01 -13.57
CA PRO A 305 -11.93 -28.45 -14.33
C PRO A 305 -12.03 -29.98 -14.50
N LYS A 306 -10.96 -30.73 -14.18
CA LYS A 306 -10.97 -32.22 -14.19
C LYS A 306 -11.71 -32.83 -13.00
N LEU A 307 -11.95 -32.04 -11.95
CA LEU A 307 -12.76 -32.46 -10.82
C LEU A 307 -14.25 -32.28 -11.13
N SER A 308 -15.06 -33.16 -10.53
CA SER A 308 -16.50 -33.02 -10.53
C SER A 308 -16.98 -32.10 -9.40
N ILE A 309 -18.20 -31.63 -9.46
CA ILE A 309 -18.79 -30.76 -8.42
C ILE A 309 -18.82 -31.50 -7.06
N ILE A 310 -19.10 -32.81 -7.04
CA ILE A 310 -19.08 -33.64 -5.83
C ILE A 310 -17.69 -33.68 -5.21
N ASN A 311 -16.64 -33.70 -6.03
CA ASN A 311 -15.26 -33.84 -5.59
C ASN A 311 -14.58 -32.45 -5.42
N GLY A 312 -15.35 -31.38 -5.17
CA GLY A 312 -14.81 -30.05 -4.90
C GLY A 312 -14.38 -29.28 -6.13
N GLY A 313 -14.89 -29.61 -7.31
CA GLY A 313 -14.59 -28.86 -8.55
C GLY A 313 -15.03 -27.40 -8.51
N LEU A 314 -16.01 -27.04 -7.68
CA LEU A 314 -16.38 -25.67 -7.34
C LEU A 314 -15.75 -25.30 -6.00
N ALA A 315 -14.61 -24.63 -6.02
CA ALA A 315 -13.82 -24.34 -4.84
C ALA A 315 -14.56 -23.58 -3.72
N PRO A 316 -15.48 -22.61 -3.99
CA PRO A 316 -16.20 -21.90 -2.94
C PRO A 316 -17.13 -22.76 -2.09
N ILE A 317 -17.66 -23.86 -2.64
CA ILE A 317 -18.59 -24.76 -1.93
C ILE A 317 -17.91 -26.03 -1.41
N GLY A 318 -16.70 -26.35 -1.94
CA GLY A 318 -15.90 -27.50 -1.54
C GLY A 318 -16.49 -28.85 -1.96
N GLU A 319 -16.05 -29.92 -1.28
CA GLU A 319 -16.56 -31.29 -1.50
C GLU A 319 -18.00 -31.42 -1.02
N TYR A 320 -18.70 -32.44 -1.57
CA TYR A 320 -20.11 -32.69 -1.28
C TYR A 320 -20.39 -32.80 0.22
N ARG A 321 -21.36 -32.02 0.66
CA ARG A 321 -21.96 -32.06 2.00
C ARG A 321 -23.48 -31.96 1.87
N GLU A 322 -24.22 -32.43 2.84
CA GLU A 322 -25.69 -32.24 2.89
C GLU A 322 -26.05 -30.80 3.30
N THR A 323 -25.76 -29.86 2.41
CA THR A 323 -26.06 -28.44 2.59
C THR A 323 -27.12 -27.97 1.59
N TRP A 324 -27.81 -26.87 1.89
CA TRP A 324 -28.82 -26.28 1.02
C TRP A 324 -28.31 -26.06 -0.41
N ILE A 325 -27.09 -25.55 -0.60
CA ILE A 325 -26.53 -25.28 -1.92
C ILE A 325 -26.40 -26.55 -2.77
N PHE A 326 -26.03 -27.70 -2.16
CA PHE A 326 -25.98 -28.99 -2.90
C PHE A 326 -27.37 -29.54 -3.24
N GLN A 327 -28.42 -29.25 -2.46
CA GLN A 327 -29.79 -29.57 -2.82
C GLN A 327 -30.27 -28.76 -4.03
N VAL A 328 -29.92 -27.46 -4.06
CA VAL A 328 -30.17 -26.58 -5.21
C VAL A 328 -29.46 -27.09 -6.46
N LEU A 329 -28.17 -27.42 -6.36
CA LEU A 329 -27.38 -27.96 -7.47
C LEU A 329 -27.92 -29.31 -7.98
N LYS A 330 -28.47 -30.18 -7.10
CA LYS A 330 -29.13 -31.41 -7.49
C LYS A 330 -30.40 -31.14 -8.29
N ALA A 331 -31.19 -30.12 -7.88
CA ALA A 331 -32.38 -29.75 -8.61
C ALA A 331 -32.08 -29.15 -9.99
N LEU A 332 -30.99 -28.34 -10.08
CA LEU A 332 -30.46 -27.83 -11.35
C LEU A 332 -30.00 -28.99 -12.26
N ALA A 333 -29.20 -29.89 -11.70
CA ALA A 333 -28.69 -31.05 -12.44
C ALA A 333 -29.82 -31.91 -13.07
N LYS A 334 -30.92 -32.05 -12.32
CA LYS A 334 -32.13 -32.75 -12.83
C LYS A 334 -32.84 -31.99 -13.93
N LYS A 335 -32.94 -30.63 -13.79
CA LYS A 335 -33.67 -29.79 -14.76
C LYS A 335 -32.90 -29.62 -16.08
N TYR A 336 -31.57 -29.43 -16.00
CA TYR A 336 -30.70 -29.17 -17.15
C TYR A 336 -29.90 -30.39 -17.60
N GLU A 337 -30.30 -31.59 -17.18
CA GLU A 337 -29.81 -32.89 -17.64
C GLU A 337 -28.27 -33.05 -17.53
N PHE A 338 -27.69 -32.70 -16.38
CA PHE A 338 -26.30 -32.99 -16.10
C PHE A 338 -26.12 -33.73 -14.77
N SER A 339 -24.93 -34.29 -14.54
CA SER A 339 -24.64 -34.99 -13.28
C SER A 339 -23.58 -34.26 -12.48
N LEU A 340 -23.78 -34.11 -11.16
CA LEU A 340 -22.81 -33.54 -10.26
C LEU A 340 -21.50 -34.35 -10.15
N SER A 341 -21.50 -35.62 -10.59
CA SER A 341 -20.30 -36.48 -10.65
C SER A 341 -19.53 -36.30 -11.96
N THR A 342 -20.05 -35.58 -12.95
CA THR A 342 -19.37 -35.31 -14.21
C THR A 342 -18.25 -34.30 -13.98
N PRO A 343 -17.01 -34.53 -14.48
CA PRO A 343 -15.96 -33.50 -14.47
C PRO A 343 -16.43 -32.20 -15.13
N ILE A 344 -16.08 -31.06 -14.55
CA ILE A 344 -16.56 -29.75 -15.03
C ILE A 344 -16.16 -29.48 -16.48
N GLU A 345 -14.97 -29.96 -16.92
CA GLU A 345 -14.51 -29.84 -18.32
C GLU A 345 -15.42 -30.55 -19.35
N LYS A 346 -16.27 -31.51 -18.90
CA LYS A 346 -17.19 -32.26 -19.75
C LYS A 346 -18.63 -31.68 -19.74
N LEU A 347 -18.90 -30.69 -18.92
CA LEU A 347 -20.16 -29.96 -18.94
C LEU A 347 -20.19 -29.04 -20.17
N THR A 348 -21.39 -28.81 -20.73
CA THR A 348 -21.53 -27.81 -21.80
C THR A 348 -21.33 -26.39 -21.24
N ARG A 349 -20.97 -25.45 -22.09
CA ARG A 349 -20.80 -24.04 -21.65
C ARG A 349 -22.09 -23.48 -21.05
N GLU A 350 -23.23 -23.83 -21.59
CA GLU A 350 -24.55 -23.43 -21.08
C GLU A 350 -24.82 -23.99 -19.68
N GLN A 351 -24.51 -25.27 -19.44
CA GLN A 351 -24.65 -25.89 -18.12
C GLN A 351 -23.72 -25.23 -17.08
N LEU A 352 -22.50 -24.95 -17.49
CA LEU A 352 -21.52 -24.26 -16.60
C LEU A 352 -21.97 -22.82 -16.32
N ASP A 353 -22.48 -22.11 -17.33
CA ASP A 353 -22.96 -20.74 -17.18
C ASP A 353 -24.15 -20.64 -16.22
N ILE A 354 -25.10 -21.59 -16.30
CA ILE A 354 -26.22 -21.71 -15.36
C ILE A 354 -25.73 -21.92 -13.92
N ILE A 355 -24.69 -22.73 -13.73
CA ILE A 355 -24.12 -22.98 -12.41
C ILE A 355 -23.43 -21.71 -11.86
N LEU A 356 -22.67 -21.02 -12.70
CA LEU A 356 -21.89 -19.87 -12.32
C LEU A 356 -22.72 -18.58 -12.19
N ASN A 357 -23.54 -18.28 -13.20
CA ASN A 357 -24.25 -16.99 -13.35
C ASN A 357 -25.76 -17.07 -13.04
N GLY A 358 -26.29 -18.30 -12.85
CA GLY A 358 -27.67 -18.51 -12.46
C GLY A 358 -28.60 -18.94 -13.59
N SER A 359 -29.80 -19.33 -13.20
CA SER A 359 -30.86 -19.78 -14.10
C SER A 359 -32.01 -18.76 -14.14
N PRO A 360 -32.48 -18.38 -15.33
CA PRO A 360 -33.66 -17.51 -15.45
C PRO A 360 -34.95 -18.22 -15.01
N ASP A 361 -34.96 -19.54 -14.95
CA ASP A 361 -36.12 -20.35 -14.65
C ASP A 361 -36.24 -20.68 -13.17
N MET A 362 -37.50 -20.75 -12.68
CA MET A 362 -37.79 -21.31 -11.37
C MET A 362 -37.43 -22.80 -11.31
N ILE A 363 -36.74 -23.20 -10.23
CA ILE A 363 -36.44 -24.61 -9.94
C ILE A 363 -37.15 -25.06 -8.68
N THR A 364 -37.57 -26.32 -8.67
CA THR A 364 -38.20 -26.94 -7.49
C THR A 364 -37.15 -27.73 -6.71
N VAL A 365 -36.82 -27.25 -5.53
CA VAL A 365 -35.86 -27.88 -4.61
C VAL A 365 -36.66 -28.68 -3.57
N ALA A 366 -36.51 -30.00 -3.55
CA ALA A 366 -37.10 -30.85 -2.55
C ALA A 366 -36.10 -31.14 -1.43
N VAL A 367 -36.48 -30.81 -0.20
CA VAL A 367 -35.68 -31.06 1.01
C VAL A 367 -36.37 -32.10 1.87
N GLU A 368 -35.69 -33.23 2.06
CA GLU A 368 -36.16 -34.32 2.92
C GLU A 368 -35.72 -34.06 4.37
N TYR A 369 -36.66 -33.66 5.24
CA TYR A 369 -36.40 -33.54 6.68
C TYR A 369 -36.47 -34.86 7.42
N ASN A 370 -37.34 -35.79 6.95
CA ASN A 370 -37.50 -37.18 7.41
C ASN A 370 -38.13 -38.03 6.32
N LYS A 371 -38.07 -39.38 6.42
CA LYS A 371 -38.70 -40.30 5.47
C LYS A 371 -40.17 -40.01 5.10
N TRP A 372 -40.85 -39.20 5.87
CA TRP A 372 -42.29 -38.84 5.71
C TRP A 372 -42.56 -37.35 5.51
N ASN A 373 -41.53 -36.49 5.52
CA ASN A 373 -41.70 -35.04 5.40
C ASN A 373 -40.71 -34.49 4.37
N VAL A 374 -41.22 -34.30 3.13
CA VAL A 374 -40.52 -33.67 2.01
C VAL A 374 -41.18 -32.31 1.77
N GLN A 375 -40.46 -31.25 1.93
CA GLN A 375 -40.93 -29.93 1.55
C GLN A 375 -40.29 -29.48 0.23
N SER A 376 -41.13 -28.96 -0.66
CA SER A 376 -40.71 -28.45 -1.98
C SER A 376 -40.74 -26.94 -2.00
N TYR A 377 -39.60 -26.33 -2.35
CA TYR A 377 -39.47 -24.89 -2.50
C TYR A 377 -39.31 -24.54 -3.98
N GLN A 378 -40.04 -23.55 -4.46
CA GLN A 378 -39.77 -22.94 -5.77
C GLN A 378 -38.86 -21.74 -5.58
N ILE A 379 -37.70 -21.75 -6.21
CA ILE A 379 -36.68 -20.69 -6.12
C ILE A 379 -36.10 -20.39 -7.51
N THR A 380 -35.60 -19.18 -7.69
CA THR A 380 -34.65 -18.83 -8.75
C THR A 380 -33.23 -19.01 -8.22
N PHE A 381 -32.34 -19.53 -9.02
CA PHE A 381 -30.95 -19.68 -8.66
C PHE A 381 -30.11 -18.59 -9.31
N ASP A 382 -29.55 -17.71 -8.52
CA ASP A 382 -28.82 -16.54 -8.99
C ASP A 382 -27.36 -16.82 -9.37
N GLY A 383 -26.90 -18.08 -9.22
CA GLY A 383 -25.54 -18.51 -9.56
C GLY A 383 -24.55 -18.40 -8.41
N ILE A 384 -23.44 -19.17 -8.51
CA ILE A 384 -22.37 -19.20 -7.50
C ILE A 384 -21.65 -17.85 -7.43
N ILE A 385 -21.43 -17.18 -8.58
CA ILE A 385 -20.74 -15.89 -8.64
C ILE A 385 -21.55 -14.83 -7.89
N ARG A 386 -22.84 -14.70 -8.19
CA ARG A 386 -23.69 -13.72 -7.51
C ARG A 386 -23.87 -14.01 -6.02
N MET A 387 -23.95 -15.29 -5.66
CA MET A 387 -23.99 -15.70 -4.27
C MET A 387 -22.72 -15.24 -3.49
N LEU A 388 -21.55 -15.30 -4.13
CA LEU A 388 -20.29 -14.77 -3.56
C LEU A 388 -20.31 -13.23 -3.47
N GLU A 389 -20.90 -12.54 -4.43
CA GLU A 389 -21.05 -11.09 -4.43
C GLU A 389 -22.01 -10.60 -3.33
N GLU A 390 -23.18 -11.24 -3.17
CA GLU A 390 -24.18 -10.90 -2.14
C GLU A 390 -23.74 -11.22 -0.71
N GLN A 391 -22.93 -12.27 -0.51
CA GLN A 391 -22.37 -12.57 0.80
C GLN A 391 -21.46 -11.44 1.31
N GLN A 392 -20.87 -10.68 0.40
CA GLN A 392 -20.05 -9.52 0.74
C GLN A 392 -20.88 -8.33 1.23
N GLU A 393 -21.99 -8.03 0.58
CA GLU A 393 -22.84 -6.88 0.96
C GLU A 393 -23.45 -7.04 2.37
N ARG A 394 -23.59 -8.30 2.82
CA ARG A 394 -24.19 -8.65 4.13
C ARG A 394 -23.20 -8.78 5.28
N ARG A 395 -21.89 -8.94 5.00
CA ARG A 395 -20.84 -9.11 6.02
C ARG A 395 -19.93 -7.89 6.06
N ASN A 396 -20.19 -6.98 6.97
CA ASN A 396 -19.25 -5.96 7.37
C ASN A 396 -18.03 -6.61 8.08
N ASP A 397 -16.86 -6.40 7.53
CA ASP A 397 -15.48 -6.42 8.09
C ASP A 397 -14.90 -7.62 8.88
N GLU A 398 -15.62 -8.61 9.35
CA GLU A 398 -15.05 -9.65 10.22
C GLU A 398 -14.86 -11.05 9.58
N GLY A 399 -14.57 -11.16 8.32
CA GLY A 399 -14.39 -12.47 7.67
C GLY A 399 -13.76 -12.41 6.28
N MET A 400 -12.86 -11.47 6.06
CA MET A 400 -12.33 -11.16 4.73
C MET A 400 -11.38 -12.19 4.10
N ASP A 401 -10.71 -13.05 4.88
CA ASP A 401 -9.57 -13.86 4.37
C ASP A 401 -9.97 -14.94 3.35
N ASP A 402 -11.17 -15.55 3.48
CA ASP A 402 -11.56 -16.66 2.59
C ASP A 402 -12.12 -16.19 1.23
N MET A 403 -12.67 -14.99 1.15
CA MET A 403 -13.31 -14.46 -0.06
C MET A 403 -12.32 -13.74 -1.00
N GLU A 404 -11.21 -13.21 -0.50
CA GLU A 404 -10.14 -12.61 -1.32
C GLU A 404 -9.57 -13.61 -2.34
N ASN A 405 -9.66 -14.90 -2.04
CA ASN A 405 -9.15 -15.99 -2.89
C ASN A 405 -9.90 -16.17 -4.22
N TYR A 406 -11.11 -15.62 -4.36
CA TYR A 406 -11.95 -15.82 -5.55
C TYR A 406 -12.11 -14.57 -6.41
N ARG A 407 -11.44 -13.48 -6.07
CA ARG A 407 -11.58 -12.17 -6.69
C ARG A 407 -10.33 -11.75 -7.42
N VAL A 408 -10.55 -11.14 -8.56
CA VAL A 408 -9.51 -10.46 -9.33
C VAL A 408 -9.85 -8.98 -9.39
N LEU A 409 -8.83 -8.15 -9.16
CA LEU A 409 -8.92 -6.71 -9.37
C LEU A 409 -8.88 -6.43 -10.86
N ARG A 410 -9.94 -5.79 -11.40
CA ARG A 410 -9.96 -5.29 -12.77
C ARG A 410 -10.06 -3.78 -12.79
N THR A 411 -9.38 -3.17 -13.74
CA THR A 411 -9.54 -1.74 -14.01
C THR A 411 -11.01 -1.42 -14.27
N CYS A 412 -11.52 -0.37 -13.68
CA CYS A 412 -12.92 0.02 -13.86
C CYS A 412 -13.22 0.36 -15.33
N PRO A 413 -14.16 -0.32 -15.99
CA PRO A 413 -14.43 -0.12 -17.42
C PRO A 413 -15.08 1.23 -17.74
N VAL A 414 -15.59 1.97 -16.75
CA VAL A 414 -16.24 3.27 -16.94
C VAL A 414 -15.24 4.42 -16.91
N CYS A 415 -14.28 4.39 -15.97
CA CYS A 415 -13.29 5.46 -15.82
C CYS A 415 -11.88 5.05 -16.25
N ASP A 416 -11.69 3.83 -16.72
CA ASP A 416 -10.39 3.28 -17.15
C ASP A 416 -9.24 3.54 -16.13
N GLY A 417 -9.56 3.32 -14.85
CA GLY A 417 -8.60 3.55 -13.76
C GLY A 417 -8.53 4.99 -13.24
N ALA A 418 -9.10 5.96 -13.93
CA ALA A 418 -8.99 7.38 -13.61
C ALA A 418 -9.72 7.81 -12.32
N ARG A 419 -10.55 6.95 -11.70
CA ARG A 419 -11.27 7.16 -10.45
C ARG A 419 -12.32 8.27 -10.47
N LEU A 420 -12.30 9.14 -11.47
CA LEU A 420 -13.15 10.32 -11.61
C LEU A 420 -14.29 10.09 -12.62
N LYS A 421 -15.31 10.94 -12.55
CA LYS A 421 -16.37 11.04 -13.55
C LYS A 421 -15.80 11.51 -14.88
N LYS A 422 -16.49 11.19 -15.99
CA LYS A 422 -16.08 11.58 -17.34
C LYS A 422 -15.97 13.10 -17.49
N GLU A 423 -16.92 13.85 -16.93
CA GLU A 423 -16.95 15.30 -16.96
C GLU A 423 -15.67 15.90 -16.31
N SER A 424 -15.26 15.38 -15.15
CA SER A 424 -14.07 15.84 -14.43
C SER A 424 -12.78 15.61 -15.23
N LEU A 425 -12.72 14.55 -16.03
CA LEU A 425 -11.56 14.22 -16.87
C LEU A 425 -11.47 15.08 -18.15
N HIS A 426 -12.53 15.83 -18.48
CA HIS A 426 -12.53 16.70 -19.64
C HIS A 426 -12.25 18.18 -19.32
N PHE A 427 -11.81 18.46 -18.07
CA PHE A 427 -11.15 19.70 -17.74
C PHE A 427 -9.65 19.54 -17.97
N LYS A 428 -9.03 20.46 -18.70
CA LYS A 428 -7.61 20.40 -19.06
C LYS A 428 -6.89 21.68 -18.68
N VAL A 429 -5.62 21.52 -18.32
CA VAL A 429 -4.64 22.59 -18.18
C VAL A 429 -3.51 22.24 -19.13
N ASP A 430 -3.18 23.13 -20.06
CA ASP A 430 -2.18 22.84 -21.10
C ASP A 430 -2.37 21.46 -21.75
N GLU A 431 -3.59 21.23 -22.25
CA GLU A 431 -4.07 20.01 -22.94
C GLU A 431 -4.08 18.71 -22.10
N LYS A 432 -3.62 18.76 -20.84
CA LYS A 432 -3.59 17.60 -19.95
C LYS A 432 -4.71 17.64 -18.93
N ASN A 433 -5.34 16.48 -18.66
CA ASN A 433 -6.27 16.34 -17.55
C ASN A 433 -5.53 15.98 -16.26
N ILE A 434 -6.24 16.06 -15.12
CA ILE A 434 -5.66 15.82 -13.80
C ILE A 434 -5.13 14.39 -13.61
N PHE A 435 -5.78 13.40 -14.23
CA PHE A 435 -5.36 12.00 -14.11
C PHE A 435 -4.11 11.72 -14.97
N GLU A 436 -4.02 12.26 -16.17
CA GLU A 436 -2.82 12.15 -17.01
C GLU A 436 -1.60 12.69 -16.30
N LEU A 437 -1.73 13.81 -15.59
CA LEU A 437 -0.65 14.38 -14.76
C LEU A 437 -0.34 13.49 -13.56
N ALA A 438 -1.37 12.96 -12.89
CA ALA A 438 -1.16 12.08 -11.74
C ALA A 438 -0.46 10.75 -12.10
N CYS A 439 -0.61 10.28 -13.33
CA CYS A 439 0.07 9.08 -13.85
C CYS A 439 1.52 9.31 -14.30
N MET A 440 1.97 10.56 -14.42
CA MET A 440 3.36 10.87 -14.75
C MET A 440 4.27 10.54 -13.56
N ASP A 441 5.48 10.03 -13.85
CA ASP A 441 6.52 9.98 -12.82
C ASP A 441 6.92 11.40 -12.38
N ILE A 442 7.38 11.51 -11.12
CA ILE A 442 7.68 12.81 -10.49
C ILE A 442 8.66 13.64 -11.31
N THR A 443 9.66 12.99 -11.96
CA THR A 443 10.63 13.70 -12.81
C THR A 443 9.97 14.30 -14.06
N THR A 444 9.09 13.55 -14.70
CA THR A 444 8.34 14.00 -15.88
C THR A 444 7.33 15.07 -15.50
N LEU A 445 6.70 14.91 -14.35
CA LEU A 445 5.76 15.88 -13.80
C LEU A 445 6.44 17.22 -13.47
N ASP A 446 7.62 17.19 -12.85
CA ASP A 446 8.43 18.36 -12.57
C ASP A 446 8.78 19.14 -13.86
N LYS A 447 9.25 18.42 -14.87
CA LYS A 447 9.52 19.02 -16.19
C LYS A 447 8.27 19.65 -16.82
N TRP A 448 7.11 19.03 -16.66
CA TRP A 448 5.85 19.57 -17.18
C TRP A 448 5.45 20.86 -16.46
N TYR A 449 5.61 20.92 -15.12
CA TYR A 449 5.32 22.13 -14.35
C TYR A 449 6.36 23.24 -14.58
N THR A 450 7.59 22.90 -14.96
CA THR A 450 8.63 23.90 -15.26
C THR A 450 8.28 24.63 -16.55
N GLY A 451 8.25 25.97 -16.49
CA GLY A 451 7.90 26.83 -17.64
C GLY A 451 6.41 26.74 -18.04
N LEU A 452 5.53 26.25 -17.19
CA LEU A 452 4.07 26.19 -17.46
C LEU A 452 3.49 27.59 -17.66
N GLU A 453 4.04 28.60 -16.99
CA GLU A 453 3.61 30.01 -17.11
C GLU A 453 3.68 30.53 -18.54
N GLU A 454 4.61 30.07 -19.35
CA GLU A 454 4.76 30.47 -20.77
C GLU A 454 3.66 29.87 -21.65
N ARG A 455 3.02 28.80 -21.18
CA ARG A 455 1.98 28.02 -21.91
C ARG A 455 0.56 28.37 -21.45
N LEU A 456 0.45 29.11 -20.34
CA LEU A 456 -0.83 29.59 -19.82
C LEU A 456 -1.11 31.02 -20.29
N ASN A 457 -2.41 31.38 -20.39
CA ASN A 457 -2.81 32.75 -20.66
C ASN A 457 -2.64 33.66 -19.41
N GLU A 458 -2.70 34.98 -19.59
CA GLU A 458 -2.50 35.97 -18.51
C GLU A 458 -3.43 35.73 -17.31
N ARG A 459 -4.71 35.44 -17.55
CA ARG A 459 -5.68 35.18 -16.48
C ARG A 459 -5.33 33.91 -15.71
N GLN A 460 -4.99 32.85 -16.41
CA GLN A 460 -4.57 31.58 -15.79
C GLN A 460 -3.30 31.78 -14.97
N ASN A 461 -2.34 32.55 -15.46
CA ASN A 461 -1.08 32.82 -14.77
C ASN A 461 -1.29 33.55 -13.43
N VAL A 462 -2.14 34.57 -13.40
CA VAL A 462 -2.47 35.27 -12.15
C VAL A 462 -3.09 34.33 -11.13
N ILE A 463 -3.96 33.44 -11.54
CA ILE A 463 -4.63 32.47 -10.67
C ILE A 463 -3.68 31.37 -10.20
N ALA A 464 -2.85 30.86 -11.11
CA ALA A 464 -2.03 29.69 -10.88
C ALA A 464 -0.75 29.97 -10.06
N LYS A 465 -0.27 31.21 -10.02
CA LYS A 465 1.03 31.60 -9.48
C LYS A 465 1.37 30.98 -8.12
N GLU A 466 0.52 31.21 -7.11
CA GLU A 466 0.78 30.69 -5.75
C GLU A 466 0.57 29.16 -5.69
N ILE A 467 -0.39 28.63 -6.45
CA ILE A 467 -0.67 27.18 -6.52
C ILE A 467 0.54 26.44 -7.12
N LEU A 468 1.12 26.97 -8.20
CA LEU A 468 2.28 26.37 -8.86
C LEU A 468 3.52 26.40 -7.96
N LYS A 469 3.71 27.44 -7.18
CA LYS A 469 4.79 27.53 -6.19
C LYS A 469 4.71 26.37 -5.19
N GLU A 470 3.52 26.11 -4.64
CA GLU A 470 3.28 25.05 -3.67
C GLU A 470 3.45 23.64 -4.29
N ILE A 471 2.95 23.45 -5.51
CA ILE A 471 3.12 22.16 -6.23
C ILE A 471 4.60 21.88 -6.49
N ARG A 472 5.35 22.85 -7.02
CA ARG A 472 6.77 22.70 -7.34
C ARG A 472 7.62 22.46 -6.10
N ALA A 473 7.32 23.14 -5.00
CA ALA A 473 8.03 22.92 -3.73
C ALA A 473 7.86 21.47 -3.27
N ARG A 474 6.63 20.93 -3.27
CA ARG A 474 6.35 19.56 -2.85
C ARG A 474 6.93 18.51 -3.79
N ILE A 475 6.91 18.76 -5.09
CA ILE A 475 7.57 17.91 -6.10
C ILE A 475 9.09 17.89 -5.82
N GLY A 476 9.70 19.06 -5.58
CA GLY A 476 11.11 19.17 -5.22
C GLY A 476 11.48 18.32 -4.01
N PHE A 477 10.68 18.35 -2.94
CA PHE A 477 10.94 17.52 -1.76
C PHE A 477 10.88 16.01 -2.06
N LEU A 478 9.98 15.57 -2.95
CA LEU A 478 9.95 14.17 -3.38
C LEU A 478 11.20 13.78 -4.18
N LEU A 479 11.72 14.70 -5.01
CA LEU A 479 12.96 14.50 -5.76
C LEU A 479 14.17 14.46 -4.82
N ASP A 480 14.21 15.31 -3.80
CA ASP A 480 15.28 15.39 -2.81
C ASP A 480 15.40 14.11 -1.98
N VAL A 481 14.29 13.45 -1.68
CA VAL A 481 14.29 12.15 -0.95
C VAL A 481 14.43 10.94 -1.88
N GLY A 482 14.73 11.12 -3.18
CA GLY A 482 15.01 10.04 -4.12
C GLY A 482 13.78 9.31 -4.65
N LEU A 483 12.58 9.91 -4.62
CA LEU A 483 11.31 9.30 -5.08
C LEU A 483 10.91 9.72 -6.51
N SER A 484 11.89 10.00 -7.35
CA SER A 484 11.73 10.52 -8.72
C SER A 484 10.87 9.64 -9.65
N TYR A 485 10.85 8.33 -9.40
CA TYR A 485 10.17 7.31 -10.22
C TYR A 485 8.71 7.06 -9.83
N LEU A 486 8.25 7.56 -8.69
CA LEU A 486 6.86 7.38 -8.25
C LEU A 486 5.90 8.20 -9.10
N THR A 487 4.64 7.77 -9.12
CA THR A 487 3.52 8.51 -9.70
C THR A 487 2.54 8.95 -8.62
N LEU A 488 1.83 10.05 -8.82
CA LEU A 488 0.90 10.58 -7.81
C LEU A 488 -0.34 9.71 -7.60
N ASP A 489 -0.75 8.94 -8.61
CA ASP A 489 -1.89 8.02 -8.56
C ASP A 489 -1.60 6.71 -7.82
N ARG A 490 -0.31 6.40 -7.58
CA ARG A 490 0.11 5.16 -6.91
C ARG A 490 -0.48 5.07 -5.52
N THR A 491 -1.15 3.95 -5.23
CA THR A 491 -1.84 3.73 -3.96
C THR A 491 -0.86 3.47 -2.81
N ALA A 492 -1.17 3.98 -1.63
CA ALA A 492 -0.35 3.80 -0.43
C ALA A 492 -0.10 2.33 -0.06
N LYS A 493 -1.06 1.44 -0.35
CA LYS A 493 -0.93 -0.01 -0.12
C LYS A 493 0.18 -0.69 -0.93
N THR A 494 0.58 -0.11 -2.06
CA THR A 494 1.59 -0.68 -2.96
C THR A 494 2.99 -0.13 -2.70
N LEU A 495 3.13 0.78 -1.76
CA LEU A 495 4.40 1.36 -1.38
C LEU A 495 5.19 0.40 -0.48
N SER A 496 6.49 0.32 -0.69
CA SER A 496 7.38 -0.30 0.28
C SER A 496 7.45 0.53 1.58
N GLY A 497 7.90 -0.08 2.67
CA GLY A 497 8.08 0.62 3.95
C GLY A 497 8.95 1.86 3.82
N GLY A 498 10.09 1.74 3.14
CA GLY A 498 11.01 2.85 2.89
C GLY A 498 10.42 3.94 1.97
N GLU A 499 9.64 3.59 0.92
CA GLU A 499 8.94 4.57 0.09
C GLU A 499 7.94 5.39 0.91
N ALA A 500 7.11 4.71 1.72
CA ALA A 500 6.12 5.36 2.58
C ALA A 500 6.78 6.29 3.62
N GLN A 501 7.89 5.87 4.21
CA GLN A 501 8.66 6.66 5.16
C GLN A 501 9.23 7.92 4.51
N ARG A 502 9.84 7.81 3.32
CA ARG A 502 10.39 8.95 2.58
C ARG A 502 9.32 9.93 2.11
N ILE A 503 8.13 9.45 1.72
CA ILE A 503 6.99 10.33 1.41
C ILE A 503 6.62 11.17 2.65
N ARG A 504 6.57 10.55 3.83
CA ARG A 504 6.31 11.31 5.07
C ARG A 504 7.43 12.29 5.37
N LEU A 505 8.68 11.90 5.19
CA LEU A 505 9.82 12.81 5.35
C LEU A 505 9.70 14.00 4.42
N ALA A 506 9.41 13.79 3.12
CA ALA A 506 9.18 14.86 2.16
C ALA A 506 8.05 15.80 2.58
N THR A 507 6.94 15.24 3.10
CA THR A 507 5.81 16.03 3.61
C THR A 507 6.22 16.86 4.84
N GLN A 508 7.04 16.31 5.75
CA GLN A 508 7.52 17.04 6.93
C GLN A 508 8.52 18.14 6.57
N ILE A 509 9.43 17.89 5.64
CA ILE A 509 10.32 18.95 5.09
C ILE A 509 9.47 20.08 4.50
N GLY A 510 8.41 19.74 3.77
CA GLY A 510 7.47 20.68 3.18
C GLY A 510 6.69 21.52 4.19
N SER A 511 6.50 21.04 5.42
CA SER A 511 5.84 21.80 6.48
C SER A 511 6.66 22.99 7.01
N GLN A 512 7.97 23.00 6.75
CA GLN A 512 8.93 24.02 7.20
C GLN A 512 8.86 24.31 8.72
N LEU A 513 8.52 23.31 9.52
CA LEU A 513 8.50 23.43 10.97
C LEU A 513 9.92 23.64 11.50
N MET A 514 10.04 24.51 12.50
CA MET A 514 11.30 24.86 13.17
C MET A 514 11.25 24.46 14.64
N ASN A 515 12.42 24.21 15.22
CA ASN A 515 12.57 23.81 16.63
C ASN A 515 11.79 22.54 17.01
N VAL A 516 11.73 21.59 16.09
CA VAL A 516 11.14 20.27 16.25
C VAL A 516 12.25 19.22 16.33
N MET A 517 12.02 18.13 17.04
CA MET A 517 12.88 16.95 17.02
C MET A 517 12.26 15.89 16.14
N TYR A 518 12.91 15.58 15.03
CA TYR A 518 12.52 14.46 14.15
C TYR A 518 13.28 13.21 14.54
N ILE A 519 12.56 12.10 14.70
CA ILE A 519 13.14 10.78 15.02
C ILE A 519 12.80 9.85 13.88
N LEU A 520 13.83 9.33 13.19
CA LEU A 520 13.69 8.48 12.01
C LEU A 520 14.26 7.08 12.28
N ASP A 521 13.56 6.06 11.79
CA ASP A 521 13.97 4.66 11.89
C ASP A 521 14.48 4.19 10.53
N GLU A 522 15.80 4.03 10.39
CA GLU A 522 16.48 3.48 9.23
C GLU A 522 16.00 4.06 7.87
N PRO A 523 16.06 5.39 7.66
CA PRO A 523 15.50 6.02 6.46
C PRO A 523 16.22 5.67 5.15
N SER A 524 17.44 5.11 5.21
CA SER A 524 18.22 4.66 4.05
C SER A 524 17.75 3.32 3.46
N ILE A 525 16.78 2.64 4.11
CA ILE A 525 16.29 1.32 3.69
C ILE A 525 15.81 1.30 2.24
N GLY A 526 16.27 0.28 1.50
CA GLY A 526 15.90 0.05 0.10
C GLY A 526 16.41 1.13 -0.86
N LEU A 527 17.35 1.98 -0.43
CA LEU A 527 17.99 2.96 -1.27
C LEU A 527 19.24 2.40 -1.93
N HIS A 528 19.42 2.79 -3.18
CA HIS A 528 20.71 2.69 -3.83
C HIS A 528 21.65 3.79 -3.30
N GLN A 529 22.97 3.54 -3.28
CA GLN A 529 23.96 4.50 -2.74
C GLN A 529 23.84 5.91 -3.37
N ARG A 530 23.55 6.02 -4.66
CA ARG A 530 23.27 7.29 -5.32
C ARG A 530 22.12 8.08 -4.68
N ASP A 531 21.05 7.38 -4.27
CA ASP A 531 19.87 8.02 -3.71
C ASP A 531 20.07 8.32 -2.21
N ASN A 532 21.00 7.62 -1.55
CA ASN A 532 21.37 7.83 -0.16
C ASN A 532 22.03 9.22 0.05
N GLU A 533 22.90 9.66 -0.84
CA GLU A 533 23.48 11.00 -0.79
C GLU A 533 22.41 12.11 -0.81
N ARG A 534 21.34 11.92 -1.60
CA ARG A 534 20.20 12.86 -1.64
C ARG A 534 19.45 12.89 -0.31
N LEU A 535 19.19 11.72 0.27
CA LEU A 535 18.54 11.61 1.56
C LEU A 535 19.35 12.32 2.66
N ILE A 536 20.66 12.10 2.71
CA ILE A 536 21.56 12.77 3.68
C ILE A 536 21.45 14.29 3.54
N ASN A 537 21.47 14.79 2.30
CA ASN A 537 21.32 16.23 2.06
C ASN A 537 19.94 16.76 2.49
N ALA A 538 18.87 16.00 2.26
CA ALA A 538 17.53 16.35 2.71
C ALA A 538 17.43 16.41 4.25
N LEU A 539 18.07 15.48 4.97
CA LEU A 539 18.14 15.51 6.43
C LEU A 539 18.98 16.68 6.96
N LYS A 540 20.09 17.02 6.29
CA LYS A 540 20.87 18.21 6.60
C LYS A 540 20.07 19.50 6.40
N ASN A 541 19.30 19.59 5.30
CA ASN A 541 18.42 20.73 5.06
C ASN A 541 17.36 20.84 6.17
N LEU A 542 16.79 19.73 6.62
CA LEU A 542 15.82 19.70 7.73
C LEU A 542 16.46 20.17 9.04
N ARG A 543 17.71 19.77 9.33
CA ARG A 543 18.52 20.27 10.45
C ARG A 543 18.77 21.77 10.33
N ASP A 544 19.17 22.24 9.16
CA ASP A 544 19.58 23.64 8.91
C ASP A 544 18.39 24.63 9.03
N LEU A 545 17.15 24.13 8.98
CA LEU A 545 15.95 24.86 9.37
C LEU A 545 15.84 25.10 10.90
N GLY A 546 16.81 24.64 11.70
CA GLY A 546 16.80 24.76 13.15
C GLY A 546 16.11 23.60 13.87
N ASN A 547 16.15 22.41 13.30
CA ASN A 547 15.57 21.20 13.88
C ASN A 547 16.64 20.23 14.39
N THR A 548 16.31 19.46 15.41
CA THR A 548 17.13 18.31 15.83
C THR A 548 16.68 17.09 15.04
N VAL A 549 17.59 16.41 14.37
CA VAL A 549 17.29 15.22 13.56
C VAL A 549 18.01 14.02 14.19
N LEU A 550 17.25 13.13 14.81
CA LEU A 550 17.74 11.90 15.43
C LEU A 550 17.44 10.71 14.52
N VAL A 551 18.46 10.00 14.09
CA VAL A 551 18.34 8.91 13.12
C VAL A 551 18.91 7.62 13.71
N VAL A 552 18.11 6.55 13.72
CA VAL A 552 18.61 5.19 13.97
C VAL A 552 19.10 4.63 12.65
N GLU A 553 20.41 4.36 12.53
CA GLU A 553 21.01 3.98 11.24
C GLU A 553 22.22 3.06 11.34
N HIS A 554 22.47 2.34 10.23
CA HIS A 554 23.61 1.45 10.05
C HIS A 554 24.46 1.79 8.83
N ASP A 555 24.00 2.75 8.01
CA ASP A 555 24.70 3.14 6.79
C ASP A 555 25.98 3.91 7.10
N LYS A 556 27.08 3.53 6.43
CA LYS A 556 28.41 4.11 6.63
C LYS A 556 28.45 5.61 6.31
N ASP A 557 27.82 6.02 5.19
CA ASP A 557 27.86 7.40 4.74
C ASP A 557 27.03 8.29 5.68
N MET A 558 25.88 7.79 6.16
CA MET A 558 25.06 8.49 7.15
C MET A 558 25.81 8.71 8.47
N ILE A 559 26.55 7.70 8.96
CA ILE A 559 27.36 7.79 10.19
C ILE A 559 28.48 8.83 10.03
N LEU A 560 29.16 8.83 8.87
CA LEU A 560 30.29 9.76 8.61
C LEU A 560 29.84 11.21 8.39
N GLU A 561 28.63 11.43 7.89
CA GLU A 561 28.06 12.75 7.60
C GLU A 561 27.22 13.35 8.74
N ALA A 562 27.11 12.62 9.86
CA ALA A 562 26.43 13.08 11.07
C ALA A 562 27.22 14.17 11.80
N ASP A 563 26.53 15.02 12.56
CA ASP A 563 27.19 15.99 13.47
C ASP A 563 27.60 15.32 14.79
N HIS A 564 26.82 14.31 15.23
CA HIS A 564 27.04 13.56 16.47
C HIS A 564 26.59 12.11 16.29
N VAL A 565 27.34 11.17 16.85
CA VAL A 565 27.05 9.72 16.74
C VAL A 565 27.05 9.11 18.14
N ILE A 566 26.07 8.22 18.38
CA ILE A 566 25.94 7.42 19.59
C ILE A 566 26.00 5.95 19.16
N ASP A 567 27.06 5.23 19.55
CA ASP A 567 27.25 3.80 19.25
C ASP A 567 26.82 2.97 20.44
N MET A 568 25.78 2.10 20.22
CA MET A 568 25.17 1.28 21.26
C MET A 568 25.63 -0.17 21.15
N GLY A 569 25.94 -0.75 22.30
CA GLY A 569 26.45 -2.12 22.36
C GLY A 569 26.65 -2.60 23.79
N PRO A 570 27.74 -3.41 24.03
CA PRO A 570 28.69 -3.97 23.04
C PRO A 570 28.13 -5.12 22.19
N ALA A 571 27.00 -5.71 22.60
CA ALA A 571 26.35 -6.83 21.93
C ALA A 571 24.82 -6.63 21.85
N ALA A 572 24.07 -7.67 21.53
CA ALA A 572 22.61 -7.65 21.41
C ALA A 572 21.92 -8.12 22.71
N GLY A 573 20.64 -7.80 22.87
CA GLY A 573 19.78 -8.28 23.96
C GLY A 573 20.29 -7.94 25.35
N VAL A 574 20.35 -8.92 26.23
CA VAL A 574 20.83 -8.73 27.62
C VAL A 574 22.30 -8.34 27.71
N HIS A 575 23.07 -8.58 26.68
CA HIS A 575 24.48 -8.18 26.60
C HIS A 575 24.70 -6.79 25.97
N GLY A 576 23.65 -6.19 25.43
CA GLY A 576 23.60 -4.82 24.91
C GLY A 576 23.13 -3.79 25.94
N GLY A 577 22.55 -2.72 25.46
CA GLY A 577 21.87 -1.70 26.25
C GLY A 577 22.78 -0.69 26.96
N THR A 578 24.03 -0.53 26.49
CA THR A 578 24.96 0.49 26.98
C THR A 578 25.51 1.34 25.84
N ILE A 579 25.98 2.53 26.14
CA ILE A 579 26.71 3.38 25.20
C ILE A 579 28.16 2.94 25.19
N VAL A 580 28.66 2.54 24.02
CA VAL A 580 30.03 2.08 23.82
C VAL A 580 30.94 3.25 23.45
N ALA A 581 30.40 4.15 22.60
CA ALA A 581 31.07 5.37 22.19
C ALA A 581 30.06 6.45 21.82
N GLU A 582 30.43 7.69 22.04
CA GLU A 582 29.68 8.88 21.62
C GLU A 582 30.64 10.01 21.26
N GLY A 583 30.18 10.95 20.42
CA GLY A 583 30.94 12.11 19.97
C GLY A 583 30.75 12.41 18.49
N THR A 584 31.59 13.26 17.94
CA THR A 584 31.66 13.53 16.51
C THR A 584 32.14 12.29 15.74
N PRO A 585 31.86 12.12 14.44
CA PRO A 585 32.38 11.00 13.65
C PRO A 585 33.90 10.83 13.78
N ALA A 586 34.65 11.94 13.80
CA ALA A 586 36.11 11.90 13.94
C ALA A 586 36.56 11.35 15.29
N GLU A 587 35.90 11.75 16.38
CA GLU A 587 36.17 11.22 17.74
C GLU A 587 35.76 9.75 17.86
N LEU A 588 34.66 9.36 17.21
CA LEU A 588 34.20 7.98 17.19
C LEU A 588 35.20 7.07 16.48
N MET A 589 35.71 7.47 15.31
CA MET A 589 36.73 6.71 14.56
C MET A 589 38.02 6.47 15.34
N ALA A 590 38.35 7.30 16.32
CA ALA A 590 39.48 7.10 17.22
C ALA A 590 39.25 6.03 18.31
N LYS A 591 37.98 5.62 18.50
CA LYS A 591 37.58 4.58 19.46
C LYS A 591 37.45 3.24 18.76
N HIS A 592 38.02 2.17 19.32
CA HIS A 592 37.91 0.82 18.74
C HIS A 592 36.61 0.12 19.15
N THR A 593 35.52 0.43 18.49
CA THR A 593 34.26 -0.28 18.63
C THR A 593 34.07 -1.26 17.48
N LEU A 594 33.04 -2.11 17.56
CA LEU A 594 32.72 -3.01 16.46
C LEU A 594 32.33 -2.23 15.20
N THR A 595 31.51 -1.20 15.34
CA THR A 595 31.08 -0.30 14.26
C THR A 595 32.26 0.39 13.60
N THR A 596 33.17 0.98 14.40
CA THR A 596 34.34 1.71 13.86
C THR A 596 35.34 0.79 13.19
N SER A 597 35.51 -0.45 13.67
CA SER A 597 36.38 -1.43 13.02
C SER A 597 35.97 -1.74 11.59
N TYR A 598 34.63 -1.79 11.30
CA TYR A 598 34.15 -1.94 9.92
C TYR A 598 34.32 -0.68 9.09
N ILE A 599 34.03 0.49 9.66
CA ILE A 599 34.15 1.78 8.95
C ILE A 599 35.60 2.08 8.60
N ASN A 600 36.54 1.81 9.53
CA ASN A 600 37.99 2.01 9.34
C ASN A 600 38.65 0.94 8.45
N GLY A 601 37.92 -0.13 8.07
CA GLY A 601 38.46 -1.22 7.26
C GLY A 601 39.35 -2.20 8.03
N GLU A 602 39.34 -2.19 9.37
CA GLU A 602 40.03 -3.19 10.22
C GLU A 602 39.33 -4.56 10.13
N LYS A 603 38.00 -4.53 9.97
CA LYS A 603 37.17 -5.68 9.65
C LYS A 603 36.47 -5.41 8.31
N GLU A 604 36.37 -6.43 7.49
CA GLU A 604 35.64 -6.38 6.23
C GLU A 604 34.97 -7.71 5.91
N ILE A 605 33.89 -7.66 5.11
CA ILE A 605 33.26 -8.83 4.54
C ILE A 605 34.11 -9.29 3.37
N ALA A 606 34.75 -10.46 3.53
CA ALA A 606 35.75 -10.95 2.59
C ALA A 606 35.15 -11.31 1.21
N ILE A 607 35.79 -10.83 0.15
CA ILE A 607 35.45 -11.19 -1.23
C ILE A 607 35.92 -12.64 -1.48
N PRO A 608 35.06 -13.54 -2.03
CA PRO A 608 35.45 -14.91 -2.33
C PRO A 608 36.63 -14.95 -3.32
N LYS A 609 37.67 -15.72 -3.02
CA LYS A 609 38.84 -15.89 -3.90
C LYS A 609 38.47 -16.55 -5.25
N LYS A 610 37.45 -17.40 -5.25
CA LYS A 610 36.93 -18.08 -6.44
C LYS A 610 35.41 -18.07 -6.37
N ARG A 611 34.74 -17.59 -7.44
CA ARG A 611 33.31 -17.64 -7.59
C ARG A 611 32.85 -19.06 -7.92
N ARG A 612 31.65 -19.46 -7.46
CA ARG A 612 31.07 -20.78 -7.77
C ARG A 612 30.72 -20.85 -9.26
N GLU A 613 31.00 -21.99 -9.89
CA GLU A 613 30.69 -22.24 -11.30
C GLU A 613 29.20 -22.61 -11.49
N GLY A 614 28.51 -23.03 -10.41
CA GLY A 614 27.15 -23.53 -10.45
C GLY A 614 27.05 -24.95 -10.98
N ASN A 615 25.84 -25.40 -11.26
CA ASN A 615 25.58 -26.76 -11.76
C ASN A 615 25.46 -26.85 -13.30
N GLY A 616 25.81 -25.79 -14.04
CA GLY A 616 25.73 -25.72 -15.51
C GLY A 616 24.32 -25.60 -16.09
N LYS A 617 23.29 -25.58 -15.26
CA LYS A 617 21.88 -25.41 -15.66
C LYS A 617 21.43 -23.97 -15.49
N THR A 618 20.42 -23.56 -16.25
CA THR A 618 19.96 -22.17 -16.28
C THR A 618 18.43 -22.13 -16.34
N LEU A 619 17.84 -21.21 -15.59
CA LEU A 619 16.44 -20.80 -15.72
C LEU A 619 16.39 -19.53 -16.56
N SER A 620 15.66 -19.54 -17.67
CA SER A 620 15.62 -18.44 -18.63
C SER A 620 14.22 -17.83 -18.71
N LEU A 621 14.08 -16.54 -18.44
CA LEU A 621 12.86 -15.75 -18.64
C LEU A 621 13.01 -14.89 -19.88
N LYS A 622 12.04 -14.93 -20.80
CA LYS A 622 12.09 -14.22 -22.07
C LYS A 622 11.01 -13.15 -22.18
N LYS A 623 11.43 -11.95 -22.60
CA LYS A 623 10.57 -10.78 -22.94
C LYS A 623 9.53 -10.41 -21.88
N ALA A 624 9.93 -10.29 -20.64
CA ALA A 624 9.06 -9.74 -19.58
C ALA A 624 8.73 -8.27 -19.85
N THR A 625 7.43 -7.91 -19.78
CA THR A 625 6.90 -6.56 -20.12
C THR A 625 5.87 -6.11 -19.09
N GLY A 626 6.22 -6.10 -17.82
CA GLY A 626 5.34 -5.57 -16.78
C GLY A 626 5.79 -4.20 -16.30
N HIS A 627 4.89 -3.31 -15.98
CA HIS A 627 5.18 -1.96 -15.48
C HIS A 627 6.20 -1.23 -16.37
N ASN A 628 7.41 -0.97 -15.85
CA ASN A 628 8.46 -0.29 -16.61
C ASN A 628 9.39 -1.24 -17.40
N LEU A 629 9.20 -2.57 -17.34
CA LEU A 629 10.08 -3.52 -18.02
C LEU A 629 9.96 -3.43 -19.55
N LYS A 630 11.11 -3.31 -20.24
CA LYS A 630 11.20 -3.10 -21.70
C LYS A 630 11.60 -4.40 -22.43
N LYS A 631 10.70 -5.40 -22.45
CA LYS A 631 10.93 -6.72 -23.08
C LYS A 631 12.20 -7.39 -22.56
N VAL A 632 12.33 -7.44 -21.23
CA VAL A 632 13.52 -7.96 -20.56
C VAL A 632 13.64 -9.47 -20.75
N SER A 633 14.82 -9.92 -21.20
CA SER A 633 15.19 -11.33 -21.22
C SER A 633 16.40 -11.55 -20.32
N VAL A 634 16.35 -12.55 -19.44
CA VAL A 634 17.38 -12.79 -18.44
C VAL A 634 17.55 -14.28 -18.17
N ASP A 635 18.79 -14.68 -17.95
CA ASP A 635 19.19 -16.02 -17.60
C ASP A 635 19.68 -16.06 -16.14
N PHE A 636 19.14 -16.99 -15.36
CA PHE A 636 19.51 -17.22 -13.96
C PHE A 636 20.30 -18.54 -13.86
N PRO A 637 21.64 -18.49 -13.69
CA PRO A 637 22.45 -19.69 -13.54
C PRO A 637 22.17 -20.38 -12.21
N LEU A 638 21.85 -21.69 -12.25
CA LEU A 638 21.46 -22.45 -11.08
C LEU A 638 22.67 -22.94 -10.24
N GLY A 639 22.45 -23.17 -8.93
CA GLY A 639 23.49 -23.56 -7.99
C GLY A 639 24.45 -22.42 -7.63
N LYS A 640 23.99 -21.17 -7.70
CA LYS A 640 24.79 -19.97 -7.41
C LYS A 640 24.06 -19.02 -6.44
N LEU A 641 24.83 -18.13 -5.85
CA LEU A 641 24.31 -16.91 -5.23
C LEU A 641 24.20 -15.82 -6.28
N ILE A 642 22.97 -15.41 -6.60
CA ILE A 642 22.66 -14.41 -7.64
C ILE A 642 22.22 -13.12 -6.96
N GLY A 643 22.88 -12.01 -7.26
CA GLY A 643 22.46 -10.67 -6.83
C GLY A 643 21.70 -9.96 -7.95
N VAL A 644 20.51 -9.45 -7.65
CA VAL A 644 19.75 -8.56 -8.55
C VAL A 644 19.81 -7.16 -7.97
N THR A 645 20.43 -6.25 -8.71
CA THR A 645 20.72 -4.89 -8.26
C THR A 645 20.28 -3.84 -9.29
N GLY A 646 20.47 -2.58 -8.98
CA GLY A 646 20.11 -1.43 -9.79
C GLY A 646 19.47 -0.32 -8.96
N VAL A 647 19.36 0.87 -9.51
CA VAL A 647 18.77 2.03 -8.81
C VAL A 647 17.33 1.77 -8.35
N SER A 648 16.85 2.57 -7.39
CA SER A 648 15.48 2.47 -6.90
C SER A 648 14.48 2.71 -8.06
N GLY A 649 13.43 1.86 -8.15
CA GLY A 649 12.46 1.93 -9.25
C GLY A 649 12.95 1.42 -10.61
N SER A 650 14.14 0.78 -10.73
CA SER A 650 14.65 0.25 -12.00
C SER A 650 13.89 -0.96 -12.54
N GLY A 651 12.98 -1.57 -11.77
CA GLY A 651 12.14 -2.70 -12.17
C GLY A 651 12.54 -4.04 -11.56
N LYS A 652 13.38 -4.08 -10.51
CA LYS A 652 13.81 -5.31 -9.81
C LYS A 652 12.63 -6.13 -9.31
N SER A 653 11.74 -5.52 -8.52
CA SER A 653 10.56 -6.19 -7.95
C SER A 653 9.58 -6.62 -9.04
N SER A 654 9.39 -5.79 -10.08
CA SER A 654 8.55 -6.15 -11.24
C SER A 654 9.09 -7.39 -11.97
N LEU A 655 10.42 -7.52 -12.12
CA LEU A 655 11.04 -8.68 -12.78
C LEU A 655 10.97 -9.93 -11.89
N ILE A 656 11.32 -9.82 -10.61
CA ILE A 656 11.49 -10.98 -9.73
C ILE A 656 10.21 -11.29 -8.96
N THR A 657 9.69 -10.37 -8.15
CA THR A 657 8.58 -10.61 -7.21
C THR A 657 7.22 -10.64 -7.91
N GLU A 658 7.06 -9.90 -9.03
CA GLU A 658 5.77 -9.80 -9.72
C GLU A 658 5.72 -10.59 -11.05
N THR A 659 6.87 -10.99 -11.62
CA THR A 659 6.92 -11.83 -12.83
C THR A 659 7.46 -13.22 -12.51
N LEU A 660 8.74 -13.35 -12.13
CA LEU A 660 9.41 -14.64 -11.96
C LEU A 660 8.79 -15.48 -10.84
N TYR A 661 8.64 -14.92 -9.66
CA TYR A 661 8.11 -15.65 -8.51
C TYR A 661 6.68 -16.18 -8.74
N PRO A 662 5.70 -15.40 -9.24
CA PRO A 662 4.37 -15.91 -9.52
C PRO A 662 4.36 -17.02 -10.58
N ILE A 663 5.23 -16.98 -11.60
CA ILE A 663 5.38 -18.06 -12.58
C ILE A 663 5.80 -19.36 -11.88
N LEU A 664 6.88 -19.29 -11.08
CA LEU A 664 7.39 -20.46 -10.34
C LEU A 664 6.37 -20.97 -9.33
N ASN A 665 5.74 -20.06 -8.59
CA ASN A 665 4.74 -20.41 -7.57
C ASN A 665 3.48 -21.04 -8.18
N HIS A 666 3.04 -20.56 -9.35
CA HIS A 666 1.96 -21.19 -10.10
C HIS A 666 2.35 -22.60 -10.58
N HIS A 667 3.58 -22.77 -11.11
CA HIS A 667 4.06 -24.06 -11.61
C HIS A 667 4.15 -25.12 -10.51
N PHE A 668 4.75 -24.80 -9.36
CA PHE A 668 5.00 -25.77 -8.28
C PHE A 668 3.81 -25.96 -7.33
N PHE A 669 3.08 -24.88 -7.04
CA PHE A 669 2.05 -24.87 -5.98
C PHE A 669 0.66 -24.51 -6.47
N ARG A 670 0.47 -24.26 -7.79
CA ARG A 670 -0.79 -23.84 -8.40
C ARG A 670 -1.35 -22.56 -7.75
N ALA A 671 -0.45 -21.67 -7.32
CA ALA A 671 -0.83 -20.40 -6.72
C ALA A 671 -1.65 -19.55 -7.71
N LYS A 672 -2.62 -18.81 -7.19
CA LYS A 672 -3.58 -18.04 -8.01
C LYS A 672 -3.05 -16.69 -8.50
N LYS A 673 -1.94 -16.18 -7.93
CA LYS A 673 -1.38 -14.88 -8.33
C LYS A 673 -0.86 -14.96 -9.77
N HIS A 674 -1.46 -14.16 -10.65
CA HIS A 674 -1.01 -14.08 -12.04
C HIS A 674 0.30 -13.31 -12.16
N PRO A 675 1.26 -13.81 -12.97
CA PRO A 675 2.47 -13.07 -13.27
C PRO A 675 2.18 -11.86 -14.17
N LEU A 676 3.05 -10.86 -14.11
CA LEU A 676 3.08 -9.81 -15.13
C LEU A 676 3.38 -10.40 -16.52
N PRO A 677 3.02 -9.70 -17.62
CA PRO A 677 3.17 -10.27 -18.97
C PRO A 677 4.61 -10.64 -19.34
N TYR A 678 4.78 -11.84 -19.89
CA TYR A 678 6.03 -12.40 -20.39
C TYR A 678 5.76 -13.30 -21.60
N ASP A 679 6.80 -13.64 -22.36
CA ASP A 679 6.66 -14.53 -23.54
C ASP A 679 6.83 -16.01 -23.14
N LYS A 680 7.97 -16.38 -22.54
CA LYS A 680 8.31 -17.77 -22.23
C LYS A 680 9.24 -17.87 -21.04
N ILE A 681 9.18 -18.99 -20.32
CA ILE A 681 10.16 -19.42 -19.33
C ILE A 681 10.67 -20.83 -19.67
N GLU A 682 11.96 -21.08 -19.51
CA GLU A 682 12.65 -22.33 -19.81
C GLU A 682 13.52 -22.78 -18.64
N GLY A 683 13.67 -24.08 -18.40
CA GLY A 683 14.51 -24.62 -17.32
C GLY A 683 13.77 -24.91 -16.01
N LEU A 684 12.43 -24.91 -16.00
CA LEU A 684 11.62 -25.22 -14.82
C LEU A 684 11.85 -26.63 -14.29
N GLU A 685 12.20 -27.58 -15.19
CA GLU A 685 12.49 -28.99 -14.85
C GLU A 685 13.74 -29.18 -13.98
N HIS A 686 14.54 -28.16 -13.80
CA HIS A 686 15.77 -28.20 -13.00
C HIS A 686 15.57 -27.75 -11.55
N ILE A 687 14.35 -27.36 -11.19
CA ILE A 687 13.97 -26.82 -9.88
C ILE A 687 12.87 -27.69 -9.29
N ASP A 688 12.94 -27.98 -7.99
CA ASP A 688 11.93 -28.77 -7.28
C ASP A 688 10.85 -27.89 -6.63
N LYS A 689 11.23 -26.73 -6.14
CA LYS A 689 10.33 -25.77 -5.48
C LYS A 689 10.93 -24.35 -5.45
N VAL A 690 10.07 -23.37 -5.27
CA VAL A 690 10.45 -22.00 -5.04
C VAL A 690 10.05 -21.58 -3.62
N ILE A 691 10.88 -20.77 -2.96
CA ILE A 691 10.62 -20.22 -1.65
C ILE A 691 10.96 -18.72 -1.68
N GLU A 692 9.95 -17.89 -1.42
CA GLU A 692 10.14 -16.46 -1.23
C GLU A 692 10.29 -16.14 0.26
N ILE A 693 11.28 -15.35 0.59
CA ILE A 693 11.58 -14.88 1.95
C ILE A 693 11.57 -13.35 1.90
N ASP A 694 10.41 -12.79 2.21
CA ASP A 694 10.14 -11.37 2.22
C ASP A 694 10.08 -10.80 3.65
N GLN A 695 9.96 -9.48 3.77
CA GLN A 695 9.88 -8.76 5.05
C GLN A 695 8.49 -8.77 5.69
N THR A 696 7.51 -9.46 5.12
CA THR A 696 6.17 -9.52 5.70
C THR A 696 6.21 -10.20 7.08
N PRO A 697 5.38 -9.75 8.04
CA PRO A 697 5.31 -10.36 9.37
C PRO A 697 5.03 -11.86 9.31
N ILE A 698 5.60 -12.63 10.23
CA ILE A 698 5.36 -14.08 10.37
C ILE A 698 3.94 -14.42 10.86
N GLY A 699 3.13 -13.43 11.12
CA GLY A 699 1.72 -13.54 11.48
C GLY A 699 1.13 -12.19 11.82
N ARG A 700 -0.20 -12.09 11.74
CA ARG A 700 -0.94 -10.82 11.92
C ARG A 700 -1.47 -10.60 13.35
N THR A 701 -1.31 -11.58 14.22
CA THR A 701 -1.88 -11.54 15.58
C THR A 701 -0.79 -11.66 16.65
N PRO A 702 -1.03 -11.14 17.87
CA PRO A 702 -0.10 -11.30 19.00
C PRO A 702 0.17 -12.75 19.42
N ARG A 703 -0.61 -13.70 18.91
CA ARG A 703 -0.45 -15.14 19.16
C ARG A 703 0.59 -15.79 18.26
N SER A 704 0.90 -15.17 17.12
CA SER A 704 1.99 -15.62 16.25
C SER A 704 3.32 -15.21 16.84
N ASN A 705 4.27 -16.11 16.89
CA ASN A 705 5.62 -15.89 17.45
C ASN A 705 6.66 -16.81 16.77
N PRO A 706 7.96 -16.59 16.97
CA PRO A 706 9.03 -17.42 16.39
C PRO A 706 8.86 -18.91 16.68
N ALA A 707 8.47 -19.27 17.91
CA ALA A 707 8.30 -20.68 18.29
C ALA A 707 7.16 -21.37 17.54
N THR A 708 6.04 -20.67 17.28
CA THR A 708 4.92 -21.22 16.53
C THR A 708 5.23 -21.31 15.04
N TYR A 709 5.87 -20.29 14.48
CA TYR A 709 6.19 -20.25 13.06
C TYR A 709 7.18 -21.32 12.64
N THR A 710 8.26 -21.53 13.40
CA THR A 710 9.25 -22.60 13.17
C THR A 710 8.73 -24.00 13.48
N GLY A 711 7.56 -24.08 14.12
CA GLY A 711 6.97 -25.35 14.59
C GLY A 711 7.70 -25.95 15.79
N VAL A 712 8.66 -25.27 16.41
CA VAL A 712 9.34 -25.74 17.62
C VAL A 712 8.40 -25.81 18.82
N PHE A 713 7.37 -24.93 18.83
CA PHE A 713 6.38 -24.94 19.91
C PHE A 713 5.59 -26.24 20.01
N SER A 714 5.35 -26.93 18.88
CA SER A 714 4.70 -28.24 18.88
C SER A 714 5.56 -29.30 19.60
N ASP A 715 6.88 -29.28 19.39
CA ASP A 715 7.82 -30.17 20.06
C ASP A 715 7.94 -29.84 21.54
N ILE A 716 7.95 -28.56 21.91
CA ILE A 716 7.95 -28.11 23.31
C ILE A 716 6.66 -28.58 24.02
N ARG A 717 5.48 -28.44 23.41
CA ARG A 717 4.23 -28.94 23.99
C ARG A 717 4.27 -30.45 24.24
N ASN A 718 4.78 -31.20 23.28
CA ASN A 718 4.92 -32.65 23.41
C ASN A 718 5.88 -33.04 24.55
N LEU A 719 6.97 -32.29 24.74
CA LEU A 719 7.87 -32.44 25.87
C LEU A 719 7.12 -32.22 27.21
N PHE A 720 6.33 -31.15 27.32
CA PHE A 720 5.56 -30.88 28.56
C PHE A 720 4.49 -31.94 28.84
N VAL A 721 3.86 -32.51 27.80
CA VAL A 721 2.92 -33.65 27.95
C VAL A 721 3.61 -34.90 28.44
N ALA A 722 4.87 -35.13 28.05
CA ALA A 722 5.64 -36.28 28.45
C ALA A 722 6.10 -36.27 29.93
N LEU A 723 6.03 -35.10 30.59
CA LEU A 723 6.42 -34.95 31.99
C LEU A 723 5.54 -35.79 32.94
N PRO A 724 6.11 -36.35 34.02
CA PRO A 724 5.35 -37.17 34.98
C PRO A 724 4.12 -36.47 35.54
N GLU A 725 4.23 -35.20 35.91
CA GLU A 725 3.14 -34.39 36.44
C GLU A 725 1.97 -34.23 35.44
N SER A 726 2.27 -34.00 34.16
CA SER A 726 1.27 -33.91 33.11
C SER A 726 0.54 -35.26 32.88
N ARG A 727 1.29 -36.38 32.97
CA ARG A 727 0.70 -37.72 32.84
C ARG A 727 -0.23 -38.05 33.99
N ILE A 728 0.15 -37.73 35.23
CA ILE A 728 -0.69 -37.92 36.42
C ILE A 728 -2.00 -37.14 36.29
N ARG A 729 -1.95 -35.88 35.80
CA ARG A 729 -3.11 -35.01 35.61
C ARG A 729 -3.90 -35.28 34.31
N GLY A 730 -3.44 -36.21 33.46
CA GLY A 730 -4.08 -36.55 32.20
C GLY A 730 -4.03 -35.43 31.16
N TYR A 731 -3.04 -34.55 31.21
CA TYR A 731 -2.93 -33.39 30.30
C TYR A 731 -2.54 -33.83 28.89
N LYS A 732 -3.29 -33.33 27.90
CA LYS A 732 -3.09 -33.53 26.47
C LYS A 732 -2.35 -32.32 25.84
N PRO A 733 -1.81 -32.42 24.61
CA PRO A 733 -1.09 -31.31 23.94
C PRO A 733 -1.91 -29.99 23.83
N GLY A 734 -3.25 -30.11 23.81
CA GLY A 734 -4.14 -28.93 23.80
C GLY A 734 -4.06 -28.11 25.08
N ARG A 735 -3.75 -28.72 26.22
CA ARG A 735 -3.58 -28.01 27.51
C ARG A 735 -2.45 -27.00 27.48
N PHE A 736 -1.38 -27.31 26.77
CA PHE A 736 -0.21 -26.45 26.60
C PHE A 736 -0.28 -25.54 25.37
N SER A 737 -1.48 -25.42 24.75
CA SER A 737 -1.71 -24.50 23.65
C SER A 737 -2.42 -23.23 24.12
N PHE A 738 -1.85 -22.07 23.86
CA PHE A 738 -2.52 -20.79 24.13
C PHE A 738 -3.62 -20.45 23.11
N ASN A 739 -3.76 -21.24 22.03
CA ASN A 739 -4.83 -21.04 21.03
C ASN A 739 -6.10 -21.84 21.33
N VAL A 740 -6.03 -22.85 22.21
CA VAL A 740 -7.13 -23.79 22.48
C VAL A 740 -7.63 -23.59 23.91
N LYS A 741 -8.95 -23.66 24.11
CA LYS A 741 -9.57 -23.60 25.44
C LYS A 741 -9.08 -24.75 26.35
N GLY A 742 -8.99 -24.48 27.64
CA GLY A 742 -8.67 -25.46 28.69
C GLY A 742 -7.34 -25.22 29.40
N GLY A 743 -6.31 -24.65 28.73
CA GLY A 743 -5.03 -24.33 29.40
C GLY A 743 -4.64 -22.88 29.30
N ARG A 744 -5.26 -22.14 28.38
CA ARG A 744 -4.99 -20.71 28.18
C ARG A 744 -5.72 -19.84 29.20
N CYS A 745 -5.25 -18.63 29.42
CA CYS A 745 -6.01 -17.57 30.09
C CYS A 745 -7.22 -17.19 29.21
N GLU A 746 -8.42 -17.30 29.75
CA GLU A 746 -9.65 -17.00 28.99
C GLU A 746 -9.90 -15.50 28.85
N THR A 747 -9.40 -14.67 29.76
CA THR A 747 -9.54 -13.20 29.72
C THR A 747 -8.85 -12.60 28.51
N CYS A 748 -7.58 -12.96 28.23
CA CYS A 748 -6.86 -12.55 27.04
C CYS A 748 -6.92 -13.59 25.91
N GLN A 749 -7.65 -14.69 26.11
CA GLN A 749 -7.77 -15.80 25.16
C GLN A 749 -6.41 -16.33 24.66
N GLY A 750 -5.38 -16.28 25.52
CA GLY A 750 -4.03 -16.71 25.21
C GLY A 750 -3.15 -15.69 24.47
N ALA A 751 -3.63 -14.48 24.23
CA ALA A 751 -2.81 -13.41 23.60
C ALA A 751 -1.74 -12.87 24.57
N GLY A 752 -1.93 -12.97 25.89
CA GLY A 752 -1.07 -12.40 26.91
C GLY A 752 -1.30 -10.90 27.13
N GLN A 753 -1.97 -10.24 26.22
CA GLN A 753 -2.24 -8.80 26.22
C GLN A 753 -3.67 -8.50 25.77
N LYS A 754 -4.17 -7.32 26.12
CA LYS A 754 -5.41 -6.75 25.64
C LYS A 754 -5.06 -5.61 24.68
N VAL A 755 -5.76 -5.51 23.57
CA VAL A 755 -5.67 -4.39 22.64
C VAL A 755 -6.76 -3.40 23.03
N ILE A 756 -6.37 -2.17 23.28
CA ILE A 756 -7.28 -1.03 23.50
C ILE A 756 -7.29 -0.26 22.18
N GLU A 757 -8.41 -0.39 21.45
CA GLU A 757 -8.63 0.33 20.21
C GLU A 757 -8.84 1.82 20.50
N MET A 758 -8.07 2.67 19.78
CA MET A 758 -8.16 4.12 19.90
C MET A 758 -8.62 4.72 18.57
N ASN A 759 -9.71 5.51 18.60
CA ASN A 759 -10.36 6.02 17.38
C ASN A 759 -9.49 6.91 16.48
N PHE A 760 -8.45 7.55 17.00
CA PHE A 760 -7.60 8.50 16.25
C PHE A 760 -6.09 8.30 16.47
N LEU A 761 -5.71 7.35 17.30
CA LEU A 761 -4.33 7.01 17.64
C LEU A 761 -4.07 5.53 17.38
N PRO A 762 -2.82 5.10 17.24
CA PRO A 762 -2.49 3.68 17.18
C PRO A 762 -3.02 2.91 18.40
N ASP A 763 -3.49 1.68 18.18
CA ASP A 763 -3.98 0.81 19.23
C ASP A 763 -2.91 0.55 20.28
N VAL A 764 -3.28 0.62 21.56
CA VAL A 764 -2.39 0.37 22.67
C VAL A 764 -2.53 -1.08 23.14
N GLN A 765 -1.41 -1.75 23.30
CA GLN A 765 -1.34 -3.12 23.81
C GLN A 765 -0.92 -3.11 25.30
N VAL A 766 -1.79 -3.63 26.16
CA VAL A 766 -1.54 -3.67 27.61
C VAL A 766 -1.45 -5.12 28.07
N PRO A 767 -0.48 -5.50 28.94
CA PRO A 767 -0.43 -6.85 29.51
C PRO A 767 -1.75 -7.23 30.17
N CYS A 768 -2.15 -8.49 30.03
CA CYS A 768 -3.38 -8.99 30.64
C CYS A 768 -3.23 -9.03 32.19
N GLU A 769 -4.07 -8.33 32.89
CA GLU A 769 -4.04 -8.22 34.34
C GLU A 769 -4.16 -9.59 35.06
N GLU A 770 -4.99 -10.50 34.52
CA GLU A 770 -5.24 -11.81 35.14
C GLU A 770 -4.04 -12.75 35.06
N CYS A 771 -3.43 -12.85 33.87
CA CYS A 771 -2.29 -13.75 33.66
C CYS A 771 -0.91 -13.05 33.77
N GLY A 772 -0.88 -11.72 33.90
CA GLY A 772 0.36 -10.94 33.92
C GLY A 772 1.23 -11.17 32.68
N GLY A 773 0.62 -11.24 31.49
CA GLY A 773 1.31 -11.52 30.23
C GLY A 773 1.57 -13.01 29.94
N ARG A 774 1.42 -13.92 30.93
CA ARG A 774 1.85 -15.31 30.83
C ARG A 774 1.02 -16.22 29.91
N ARG A 775 -0.07 -15.75 29.33
CA ARG A 775 -0.92 -16.45 28.31
C ARG A 775 -1.71 -17.67 28.83
N TYR A 776 -1.34 -18.27 29.95
CA TYR A 776 -1.92 -19.52 30.50
C TYR A 776 -2.62 -19.31 31.82
N ASN A 777 -3.48 -20.26 32.17
CA ASN A 777 -4.05 -20.32 33.50
C ASN A 777 -3.03 -20.89 34.51
N ARG A 778 -3.28 -20.66 35.80
CA ARG A 778 -2.39 -21.03 36.89
C ARG A 778 -2.03 -22.51 36.91
N GLU A 779 -3.00 -23.40 36.69
CA GLU A 779 -2.81 -24.85 36.75
C GLU A 779 -1.85 -25.36 35.65
N THR A 780 -1.89 -24.75 34.43
CA THR A 780 -0.98 -25.11 33.36
C THR A 780 0.44 -24.67 33.66
N LEU A 781 0.63 -23.53 34.36
CA LEU A 781 1.92 -22.98 34.74
C LEU A 781 2.61 -23.74 35.89
N GLU A 782 1.89 -24.59 36.60
CA GLU A 782 2.46 -25.46 37.64
C GLU A 782 3.38 -26.53 37.08
N VAL A 783 3.10 -27.03 35.88
CA VAL A 783 3.93 -28.04 35.20
C VAL A 783 5.26 -27.42 34.79
N ARG A 784 6.38 -27.99 35.23
CA ARG A 784 7.70 -27.43 35.01
C ARG A 784 8.68 -28.44 34.40
N TYR A 785 9.45 -28.00 33.44
CA TYR A 785 10.60 -28.72 32.88
C TYR A 785 11.88 -27.98 33.31
N ARG A 786 12.79 -28.67 34.02
CA ARG A 786 14.02 -28.06 34.59
C ARG A 786 13.71 -26.74 35.32
N GLY A 787 12.62 -26.70 36.11
CA GLY A 787 12.22 -25.55 36.91
C GLY A 787 11.49 -24.44 36.14
N LYS A 788 11.35 -24.52 34.82
CA LYS A 788 10.67 -23.53 33.96
C LYS A 788 9.29 -24.00 33.55
N SER A 789 8.26 -23.14 33.68
CA SER A 789 6.93 -23.36 33.12
C SER A 789 6.94 -23.14 31.62
N ILE A 790 5.84 -23.50 30.91
CA ILE A 790 5.73 -23.28 29.46
C ILE A 790 5.75 -21.79 29.11
N SER A 791 5.27 -20.90 29.97
CA SER A 791 5.39 -19.45 29.78
C SER A 791 6.84 -19.00 29.92
N ASP A 792 7.54 -19.46 30.97
CA ASP A 792 8.97 -19.12 31.17
C ASP A 792 9.83 -19.54 29.97
N VAL A 793 9.44 -20.66 29.30
CA VAL A 793 10.11 -21.13 28.09
C VAL A 793 9.82 -20.21 26.90
N LEU A 794 8.60 -19.68 26.77
CA LEU A 794 8.26 -18.72 25.74
C LEU A 794 8.97 -17.36 25.95
N ASP A 795 9.18 -16.97 27.19
CA ASP A 795 9.86 -15.72 27.58
C ASP A 795 11.40 -15.85 27.54
N MET A 796 11.91 -17.08 27.33
CA MET A 796 13.34 -17.35 27.24
C MET A 796 13.90 -16.81 25.92
N SER A 797 15.06 -16.16 25.96
CA SER A 797 15.79 -15.79 24.74
C SER A 797 16.21 -17.03 23.94
N ILE A 798 16.39 -16.89 22.64
CA ILE A 798 16.88 -18.01 21.79
C ILE A 798 18.28 -18.43 22.22
N GLU A 799 19.10 -17.47 22.67
CA GLU A 799 20.44 -17.73 23.23
C GLU A 799 20.37 -18.64 24.46
N ASP A 800 19.49 -18.34 25.43
CA ASP A 800 19.31 -19.16 26.63
C ASP A 800 18.62 -20.50 26.32
N ALA A 801 17.68 -20.49 25.36
CA ALA A 801 16.97 -21.70 24.96
C ALA A 801 17.88 -22.73 24.27
N THR A 802 18.95 -22.32 23.61
CA THR A 802 19.87 -23.19 22.90
C THR A 802 20.54 -24.19 23.86
N PRO A 803 21.27 -23.81 24.93
CA PRO A 803 21.84 -24.77 25.89
C PRO A 803 20.74 -25.46 26.75
N PHE A 804 19.59 -24.79 27.01
CA PHE A 804 18.50 -25.37 27.79
C PHE A 804 17.92 -26.63 27.14
N PHE A 805 17.82 -26.66 25.80
CA PHE A 805 17.28 -27.78 25.02
C PHE A 805 18.35 -28.65 24.34
N GLU A 806 19.63 -28.51 24.66
CA GLU A 806 20.73 -29.23 24.04
C GLU A 806 20.52 -30.74 23.95
N HIS A 807 19.93 -31.34 24.99
CA HIS A 807 19.64 -32.78 25.03
C HIS A 807 18.34 -33.23 24.36
N ILE A 808 17.63 -32.33 23.66
CA ILE A 808 16.39 -32.65 22.97
C ILE A 808 16.56 -32.30 21.48
N PRO A 809 17.03 -33.25 20.64
CA PRO A 809 17.45 -32.96 19.26
C PRO A 809 16.39 -32.32 18.39
N SER A 810 15.09 -32.66 18.58
CA SER A 810 13.99 -32.11 17.80
C SER A 810 13.76 -30.61 18.07
N ILE A 811 13.97 -30.16 19.32
CA ILE A 811 13.85 -28.76 19.73
C ILE A 811 15.18 -28.04 19.43
N TYR A 812 16.31 -28.62 19.87
CA TYR A 812 17.63 -28.04 19.73
C TYR A 812 17.97 -27.61 18.31
N ARG A 813 17.73 -28.49 17.32
CA ARG A 813 18.00 -28.18 15.92
C ARG A 813 17.28 -26.92 15.43
N LYS A 814 16.02 -26.75 15.78
CA LYS A 814 15.20 -25.59 15.36
C LYS A 814 15.60 -24.31 16.10
N VAL A 815 15.89 -24.42 17.40
CA VAL A 815 16.37 -23.28 18.21
C VAL A 815 17.76 -22.85 17.77
N LYS A 816 18.64 -23.81 17.50
CA LYS A 816 20.00 -23.57 17.00
C LYS A 816 20.01 -22.84 15.66
N THR A 817 19.12 -23.21 14.71
CA THR A 817 19.02 -22.47 13.44
C THR A 817 18.57 -21.03 13.63
N LEU A 818 17.67 -20.75 14.59
CA LEU A 818 17.29 -19.37 14.95
C LEU A 818 18.49 -18.59 15.53
N PHE A 819 19.30 -19.24 16.35
CA PHE A 819 20.54 -18.67 16.89
C PHE A 819 21.54 -18.36 15.78
N ASP A 820 21.78 -19.32 14.88
CA ASP A 820 22.76 -19.22 13.81
C ASP A 820 22.47 -18.10 12.79
N VAL A 821 21.20 -17.71 12.63
CA VAL A 821 20.82 -16.55 11.79
C VAL A 821 20.94 -15.21 12.54
N GLY A 822 21.56 -15.17 13.73
CA GLY A 822 21.77 -13.96 14.52
C GLY A 822 20.56 -13.48 15.29
N LEU A 823 19.59 -14.36 15.63
CA LEU A 823 18.39 -14.01 16.40
C LEU A 823 18.47 -14.43 17.87
N GLY A 824 19.69 -14.60 18.40
CA GLY A 824 19.90 -15.04 19.80
C GLY A 824 19.17 -14.19 20.83
N TYR A 825 19.04 -12.90 20.57
CA TYR A 825 18.49 -11.90 21.50
C TYR A 825 16.96 -11.86 21.59
N ILE A 826 16.22 -12.34 20.57
CA ILE A 826 14.75 -12.36 20.63
C ILE A 826 14.25 -13.52 21.49
N THR A 827 13.03 -13.38 22.08
CA THR A 827 12.42 -14.46 22.84
C THR A 827 11.62 -15.41 21.95
N LEU A 828 11.54 -16.69 22.36
CA LEU A 828 10.77 -17.71 21.62
C LEU A 828 9.30 -17.32 21.44
N GLY A 829 8.71 -16.66 22.44
CA GLY A 829 7.31 -16.22 22.47
C GLY A 829 7.07 -14.78 22.04
N GLN A 830 8.09 -14.06 21.56
CA GLN A 830 7.93 -12.67 21.11
C GLN A 830 6.85 -12.53 20.06
N SER A 831 5.94 -11.58 20.24
CA SER A 831 4.84 -11.35 19.31
C SER A 831 5.35 -11.00 17.91
N SER A 832 4.72 -11.57 16.87
CA SER A 832 5.05 -11.21 15.47
C SER A 832 4.85 -9.73 15.14
N THR A 833 3.98 -9.06 15.89
CA THR A 833 3.69 -7.62 15.70
C THR A 833 4.81 -6.71 16.24
N THR A 834 5.68 -7.23 17.11
CA THR A 834 6.81 -6.48 17.67
C THR A 834 8.14 -6.77 16.96
N LEU A 835 8.17 -7.76 16.06
CA LEU A 835 9.36 -8.06 15.27
C LEU A 835 9.55 -7.02 14.16
N SER A 836 10.79 -6.63 13.92
CA SER A 836 11.16 -5.85 12.73
C SER A 836 11.00 -6.70 11.44
N GLY A 837 10.96 -6.04 10.28
CA GLY A 837 10.89 -6.74 8.99
C GLY A 837 12.07 -7.71 8.80
N GLY A 838 13.28 -7.28 9.12
CA GLY A 838 14.49 -8.10 9.02
C GLY A 838 14.51 -9.28 10.01
N GLU A 839 14.00 -9.11 11.24
CA GLU A 839 13.85 -10.21 12.21
C GLU A 839 12.83 -11.25 11.71
N ALA A 840 11.67 -10.80 11.20
CA ALA A 840 10.66 -11.70 10.63
C ALA A 840 11.23 -12.51 9.45
N GLN A 841 12.00 -11.87 8.58
CA GLN A 841 12.66 -12.50 7.44
C GLN A 841 13.70 -13.55 7.89
N ARG A 842 14.52 -13.25 8.90
CA ARG A 842 15.50 -14.20 9.48
C ARG A 842 14.80 -15.40 10.15
N VAL A 843 13.63 -15.21 10.80
CA VAL A 843 12.81 -16.32 11.33
C VAL A 843 12.33 -17.23 10.20
N LYS A 844 11.89 -16.67 9.06
CA LYS A 844 11.51 -17.43 7.87
C LYS A 844 12.69 -18.23 7.33
N LEU A 845 13.85 -17.59 7.19
CA LEU A 845 15.10 -18.22 6.73
C LEU A 845 15.52 -19.38 7.66
N ALA A 846 15.51 -19.18 8.98
CA ALA A 846 15.82 -20.22 9.95
C ALA A 846 14.87 -21.43 9.84
N THR A 847 13.59 -21.16 9.55
CA THR A 847 12.58 -22.22 9.35
C THR A 847 12.96 -23.09 8.16
N GLU A 848 13.35 -22.49 7.04
CA GLU A 848 13.74 -23.24 5.83
C GLU A 848 15.04 -24.02 6.05
N LEU A 849 16.02 -23.42 6.71
CA LEU A 849 17.28 -24.11 7.08
C LEU A 849 17.07 -25.35 7.95
N SER A 850 16.05 -25.31 8.81
CA SER A 850 15.72 -26.45 9.70
C SER A 850 15.09 -27.63 8.99
N LYS A 851 14.58 -27.44 7.75
CA LYS A 851 13.95 -28.48 6.95
C LYS A 851 14.99 -29.36 6.22
N LYS A 852 14.56 -30.55 5.80
CA LYS A 852 15.38 -31.40 4.94
C LYS A 852 15.43 -30.81 3.54
N ASP A 853 16.63 -30.65 3.01
CA ASP A 853 16.89 -29.99 1.72
C ASP A 853 16.99 -31.01 0.57
N THR A 854 16.59 -30.61 -0.63
CA THR A 854 16.67 -31.40 -1.86
C THR A 854 17.87 -31.02 -2.72
N GLY A 855 18.50 -29.85 -2.49
CA GLY A 855 19.60 -29.32 -3.29
C GLY A 855 19.21 -28.66 -4.62
N ASN A 856 17.91 -28.60 -4.95
CA ASN A 856 17.39 -27.96 -6.18
C ASN A 856 16.33 -26.91 -5.89
N THR A 857 16.34 -26.34 -4.70
CA THR A 857 15.39 -25.27 -4.33
C THR A 857 15.85 -23.93 -4.85
N PHE A 858 14.92 -23.13 -5.38
CA PHE A 858 15.14 -21.76 -5.78
C PHE A 858 14.63 -20.80 -4.69
N TYR A 859 15.55 -20.16 -3.97
CA TYR A 859 15.23 -19.19 -2.93
C TYR A 859 15.25 -17.78 -3.52
N ILE A 860 14.27 -16.95 -3.16
CA ILE A 860 14.19 -15.53 -3.50
C ILE A 860 14.16 -14.77 -2.18
N LEU A 861 15.16 -13.94 -1.95
CA LEU A 861 15.27 -13.06 -0.78
C LEU A 861 15.15 -11.60 -1.24
N ASP A 862 14.23 -10.87 -0.63
CA ASP A 862 14.00 -9.45 -0.94
C ASP A 862 14.62 -8.59 0.16
N GLU A 863 15.69 -7.87 -0.19
CA GLU A 863 16.46 -6.96 0.69
C GLU A 863 16.76 -7.56 2.08
N PRO A 864 17.44 -8.71 2.17
CA PRO A 864 17.61 -9.41 3.45
C PRO A 864 18.57 -8.70 4.43
N THR A 865 19.30 -7.67 4.01
CA THR A 865 20.20 -6.90 4.87
C THR A 865 19.54 -5.69 5.53
N THR A 866 18.27 -5.49 5.30
CA THR A 866 17.49 -4.39 5.86
C THR A 866 17.58 -4.37 7.39
N GLY A 867 17.99 -3.22 7.96
CA GLY A 867 18.10 -3.03 9.41
C GLY A 867 19.24 -3.83 10.08
N LEU A 868 20.21 -4.26 9.32
CA LEU A 868 21.33 -5.04 9.85
C LEU A 868 22.62 -4.22 9.95
N HIS A 869 23.30 -4.37 11.09
CA HIS A 869 24.67 -3.91 11.26
C HIS A 869 25.62 -4.77 10.39
N PHE A 870 26.80 -4.25 10.05
CA PHE A 870 27.83 -4.94 9.23
C PHE A 870 28.16 -6.35 9.72
N GLU A 871 28.27 -6.57 11.03
CA GLU A 871 28.53 -7.91 11.60
C GLU A 871 27.33 -8.86 11.37
N ASP A 872 26.10 -8.37 11.52
CA ASP A 872 24.89 -9.16 11.26
C ASP A 872 24.78 -9.57 9.78
N ILE A 873 25.22 -8.70 8.87
CA ILE A 873 25.32 -9.00 7.43
C ILE A 873 26.32 -10.13 7.18
N ASN A 874 27.46 -10.10 7.84
CA ASN A 874 28.49 -11.15 7.73
C ASN A 874 27.94 -12.52 8.18
N VAL A 875 27.22 -12.55 9.31
CA VAL A 875 26.56 -13.76 9.82
C VAL A 875 25.49 -14.26 8.82
N LEU A 876 24.65 -13.36 8.32
CA LEU A 876 23.61 -13.70 7.34
C LEU A 876 24.21 -14.27 6.04
N LEU A 877 25.28 -13.69 5.51
CA LEU A 877 25.98 -14.19 4.33
C LEU A 877 26.56 -15.59 4.55
N GLY A 878 27.07 -15.87 5.74
CA GLY A 878 27.49 -17.21 6.14
C GLY A 878 26.36 -18.24 6.01
N VAL A 879 25.17 -17.89 6.45
CA VAL A 879 23.97 -18.72 6.38
C VAL A 879 23.48 -18.89 4.93
N ILE A 880 23.44 -17.83 4.15
CA ILE A 880 23.06 -17.87 2.73
C ILE A 880 24.02 -18.76 1.94
N ASN A 881 25.34 -18.62 2.19
CA ASN A 881 26.34 -19.45 1.55
C ASN A 881 26.16 -20.94 1.86
N GLN A 882 25.79 -21.30 3.10
CA GLN A 882 25.48 -22.71 3.46
C GLN A 882 24.29 -23.28 2.63
N LEU A 883 23.28 -22.46 2.30
CA LEU A 883 22.17 -22.90 1.42
C LEU A 883 22.68 -23.17 -0.01
N VAL A 884 23.52 -22.28 -0.54
CA VAL A 884 24.09 -22.44 -1.89
C VAL A 884 25.03 -23.64 -1.95
N ASP A 885 25.85 -23.85 -0.92
CA ASP A 885 26.81 -24.97 -0.84
C ASP A 885 26.12 -26.33 -0.79
N LYS A 886 24.83 -26.39 -0.40
CA LYS A 886 23.98 -27.59 -0.51
C LYS A 886 23.43 -27.83 -1.91
N GLY A 887 23.77 -27.01 -2.90
CA GLY A 887 23.35 -27.14 -4.31
C GLY A 887 22.20 -26.23 -4.71
N ASN A 888 21.59 -25.50 -3.78
CA ASN A 888 20.44 -24.62 -4.06
C ASN A 888 20.84 -23.37 -4.84
N THR A 889 19.87 -22.75 -5.46
CA THR A 889 20.02 -21.41 -6.06
C THR A 889 19.42 -20.39 -5.11
N VAL A 890 20.18 -19.37 -4.78
CA VAL A 890 19.71 -18.27 -3.95
C VAL A 890 19.81 -16.96 -4.74
N LEU A 891 18.67 -16.35 -5.00
CA LEU A 891 18.56 -15.04 -5.64
C LEU A 891 18.27 -14.01 -4.56
N VAL A 892 19.08 -12.96 -4.50
CA VAL A 892 18.96 -11.86 -3.54
C VAL A 892 18.72 -10.56 -4.29
N ILE A 893 17.63 -9.87 -4.01
CA ILE A 893 17.42 -8.48 -4.47
C ILE A 893 18.11 -7.59 -3.45
N GLU A 894 19.13 -6.81 -3.86
CA GLU A 894 19.93 -6.04 -2.92
C GLU A 894 20.49 -4.73 -3.48
N HIS A 895 20.69 -3.78 -2.56
CA HIS A 895 21.40 -2.52 -2.78
C HIS A 895 22.72 -2.43 -2.00
N ASN A 896 22.89 -3.25 -0.97
CA ASN A 896 24.06 -3.26 -0.12
C ASN A 896 25.30 -3.78 -0.88
N LEU A 897 26.33 -2.95 -0.99
CA LEU A 897 27.55 -3.27 -1.74
C LEU A 897 28.34 -4.43 -1.13
N ASP A 898 28.28 -4.60 0.20
CA ASP A 898 28.91 -5.71 0.88
C ASP A 898 28.35 -7.08 0.46
N VAL A 899 27.05 -7.14 0.16
CA VAL A 899 26.43 -8.33 -0.40
C VAL A 899 26.76 -8.48 -1.88
N ILE A 900 26.65 -7.39 -2.65
CA ILE A 900 26.88 -7.42 -4.09
C ILE A 900 28.31 -7.84 -4.44
N LYS A 901 29.31 -7.40 -3.64
CA LYS A 901 30.71 -7.82 -3.85
C LYS A 901 30.96 -9.32 -3.63
N VAL A 902 30.07 -10.01 -2.90
CA VAL A 902 30.24 -11.42 -2.51
C VAL A 902 29.47 -12.39 -3.41
N VAL A 903 28.40 -11.95 -4.14
CA VAL A 903 27.61 -12.85 -4.99
C VAL A 903 28.42 -13.50 -6.13
N ASP A 904 28.00 -14.69 -6.57
CA ASP A 904 28.65 -15.40 -7.67
C ASP A 904 28.26 -14.83 -9.03
N HIS A 905 27.03 -14.30 -9.13
CA HIS A 905 26.49 -13.72 -10.36
C HIS A 905 25.65 -12.50 -10.04
N VAL A 906 25.80 -11.42 -10.80
CA VAL A 906 25.03 -10.18 -10.61
C VAL A 906 24.24 -9.85 -11.87
N ILE A 907 22.99 -9.41 -11.67
CA ILE A 907 22.11 -8.91 -12.71
C ILE A 907 21.76 -7.47 -12.34
N ASP A 908 22.21 -6.51 -13.14
CA ASP A 908 22.01 -5.08 -12.88
C ASP A 908 20.95 -4.49 -13.81
N LEU A 909 19.92 -3.84 -13.21
CA LEU A 909 18.83 -3.18 -13.93
C LEU A 909 18.96 -1.66 -13.86
N GLY A 910 18.66 -1.02 -14.97
CA GLY A 910 18.74 0.43 -15.06
C GLY A 910 18.41 0.98 -16.45
N PRO A 911 19.06 2.12 -16.84
CA PRO A 911 20.02 2.91 -16.06
C PRO A 911 19.39 3.75 -14.95
N GLU A 912 18.12 4.16 -15.11
CA GLU A 912 17.37 5.00 -14.19
C GLU A 912 16.17 4.26 -13.56
N GLY A 913 15.45 4.94 -12.69
CA GLY A 913 14.14 4.49 -12.19
C GLY A 913 12.99 4.84 -13.14
N GLY A 914 11.80 4.26 -12.90
CA GLY A 914 10.56 4.58 -13.62
C GLY A 914 10.65 4.35 -15.14
N SER A 915 10.19 5.31 -15.92
CA SER A 915 10.18 5.24 -17.40
C SER A 915 11.58 5.15 -18.02
N GLY A 916 12.60 5.66 -17.33
CA GLY A 916 14.01 5.58 -17.73
C GLY A 916 14.66 4.21 -17.49
N GLY A 917 14.04 3.35 -16.67
CA GLY A 917 14.54 2.04 -16.27
C GLY A 917 14.07 0.89 -17.15
N GLY A 918 13.98 -0.29 -16.54
CA GLY A 918 13.38 -1.48 -17.13
C GLY A 918 14.23 -2.20 -18.18
N LYS A 919 15.55 -2.04 -18.12
CA LYS A 919 16.50 -2.75 -18.98
C LYS A 919 17.56 -3.44 -18.14
N ILE A 920 18.10 -4.56 -18.62
CA ILE A 920 19.30 -5.17 -18.07
C ILE A 920 20.50 -4.44 -18.64
N LEU A 921 21.32 -3.87 -17.76
CA LEU A 921 22.59 -3.23 -18.11
C LEU A 921 23.72 -4.24 -18.15
N PHE A 922 23.70 -5.20 -17.23
CA PHE A 922 24.74 -6.21 -17.11
C PHE A 922 24.22 -7.50 -16.50
N SER A 923 24.80 -8.62 -16.90
CA SER A 923 24.60 -9.94 -16.29
C SER A 923 25.94 -10.68 -16.34
N GLY A 924 26.51 -11.00 -15.18
CA GLY A 924 27.85 -11.61 -15.08
C GLY A 924 28.41 -11.56 -13.67
N THR A 925 29.72 -11.52 -13.53
CA THR A 925 30.40 -11.42 -12.22
C THR A 925 30.44 -9.98 -11.70
N PRO A 926 30.54 -9.75 -10.39
CA PRO A 926 30.70 -8.40 -9.81
C PRO A 926 31.89 -7.63 -10.40
N GLU A 927 33.01 -8.30 -10.66
CA GLU A 927 34.19 -7.70 -11.29
C GLU A 927 33.92 -7.23 -12.73
N GLY A 928 33.02 -7.92 -13.44
CA GLY A 928 32.55 -7.50 -14.77
C GLY A 928 31.67 -6.27 -14.70
N LEU A 929 30.79 -6.16 -13.68
CA LEU A 929 29.94 -5.02 -13.46
C LEU A 929 30.72 -3.72 -13.22
N CYS A 930 31.86 -3.78 -12.51
CA CYS A 930 32.74 -2.62 -12.29
C CYS A 930 33.28 -1.96 -13.57
N LYS A 931 33.20 -2.65 -14.72
CA LYS A 931 33.63 -2.13 -16.02
C LYS A 931 32.54 -1.44 -16.82
N VAL A 932 31.30 -1.53 -16.39
CA VAL A 932 30.12 -0.97 -17.08
C VAL A 932 29.95 0.49 -16.70
N LYS A 933 30.18 1.40 -17.62
CA LYS A 933 30.13 2.86 -17.36
C LYS A 933 28.72 3.37 -17.03
N ASP A 934 27.69 2.79 -17.63
CA ASP A 934 26.29 3.21 -17.46
C ASP A 934 25.64 2.62 -16.20
N SER A 935 26.34 1.78 -15.45
CA SER A 935 25.87 1.21 -14.19
C SER A 935 26.31 2.06 -13.00
N PHE A 936 25.36 2.67 -12.32
CA PHE A 936 25.64 3.35 -11.05
C PHE A 936 26.13 2.36 -10.00
N THR A 937 25.49 1.19 -9.89
CA THR A 937 25.95 0.13 -8.97
C THR A 937 27.40 -0.26 -9.26
N GLY A 938 27.77 -0.41 -10.55
CA GLY A 938 29.14 -0.72 -10.96
C GLY A 938 30.14 0.35 -10.56
N GLN A 939 29.79 1.62 -10.63
CA GLN A 939 30.66 2.74 -10.25
C GLN A 939 30.95 2.74 -8.73
N PHE A 940 29.93 2.54 -7.90
CA PHE A 940 30.08 2.46 -6.44
C PHE A 940 30.81 1.16 -6.03
N LEU A 941 30.46 0.04 -6.65
CA LEU A 941 31.11 -1.25 -6.40
C LEU A 941 32.60 -1.23 -6.75
N LYS A 942 32.98 -0.51 -7.79
CA LYS A 942 34.40 -0.30 -8.17
C LYS A 942 35.21 0.35 -7.05
N LYS A 943 34.62 1.37 -6.40
CA LYS A 943 35.25 2.06 -5.26
C LYS A 943 35.36 1.10 -4.05
N GLU A 944 34.31 0.37 -3.75
CA GLU A 944 34.25 -0.56 -2.62
C GLU A 944 35.22 -1.74 -2.77
N MET A 945 35.36 -2.29 -3.97
CA MET A 945 36.30 -3.40 -4.25
C MET A 945 37.76 -2.95 -4.46
N GLY A 946 38.06 -1.66 -4.44
CA GLY A 946 39.39 -1.13 -4.70
C GLY A 946 39.96 -1.44 -6.10
N VAL A 947 39.08 -1.72 -7.07
CA VAL A 947 39.47 -2.01 -8.46
C VAL A 947 39.84 -0.70 -9.16
N LYS A 948 41.10 -0.56 -9.56
CA LYS A 948 41.60 0.62 -10.29
C LYS A 948 41.03 0.77 -11.70
#